data_8607529f4befc84b73e26aebb43d1bd2
#
_entry.id   8607529f4befc84b73e26aebb43d1bd2
#
_cell.length_a   1.000
_cell.length_b   1.000
_cell.length_c   1.000
_cell.angle_alpha   90.00
_cell.angle_beta   90.00
_cell.angle_gamma   90.00
#
_symmetry.space_group_name_H-M   'P 1'
#
loop_
_entity.id
_entity.type
_entity.pdbx_description
1 polymer ?
#
loop_
_entity_poly.entity_id
_entity_poly.type
_entity_poly.pdbx_seq_one_letter_code
_entity_poly.pdbx_strand_id
1 'polypeptide(L)'
;MSTTDYGSIVVGDVPQIYFYISDGLGEGLEAKRRGFAVMITHLTSPLAYTSLYGNLTAIANLINKYENTTDKTQKDTIASNIKLLIEKNNYIQSMGLTREEFEKLNLNEVVKAADKFLFEVQNTLYPLGLHAIGQNWTVTDISRSVVAALSQEFTYDGITTTIFDEVAKYLFSKKYSELNALERDKVLNTSEQIVAALIFSNSTTVANVLGSDNPSLIATMNYARYYISLIYASINNELTSFINGLNGKYIPVVADGDVININSLPTGGNFFHDQSQELPTEEAYNYAKTLTLLTLSSLNEKTQKIAMGIWCVETARDNGALISVVLYLLGMQPVYTSSPSAGGKTEDGDSVGTKTKIMPKFVGLKDLVRPEGWAKKRIDVVVITSGNFRDLYSTQVSLLDNAFRVALARSYLTIINNKTLMESKYGKDMKEALDKVMEGIGYYGVGSESFDENYVASHWVNDFIYYKDLGYNNTYAGEVAITRVFAPPNGDYGAGIAKSVSLSWTWNNTNDLAKFYLGRMGNMYSKNYWGETNPVVFARVLNNTDDIIVSRNTNVYGVADNDDFFDYWGGLSMAVSYINGKTPNMNVLMYGNKDKPYISSIETVLSKETATRYFNPNWILGMMNEGYSGARYISNKFLNNLFGWAVTRPNAVNNWMWDESYNVYIKDKYNLGVTDWLQSGNNNYAFISSAGTLLTAAYNGYWQTDKGTLENLATMWANSIIVNGVACCDCSCGNIAMLKWASQYINPDLLAKFNDQLYQATQNNIFANSFVPTNSNNPDSNEESQSSSKATSTTQSSIISYGGSNSQISSSIGIDSSQNPSSSSSEVSASEQESGKSYELSKDTSSSSSTKGDMPISLIICVIVMVLIFGYGYYKRKNEE
;
A
#
# COMPACT_ATOMS: atom_id res chain seq x y z
N MET A 1 10.07 -30.96 -0.63
CA MET A 1 9.90 -30.02 -1.75
C MET A 1 9.46 -30.85 -2.93
N SER A 2 8.40 -30.44 -3.65
CA SER A 2 8.04 -31.09 -4.92
C SER A 2 9.20 -30.90 -5.89
N THR A 3 9.59 -31.93 -6.61
CA THR A 3 10.58 -31.88 -7.69
C THR A 3 10.03 -31.25 -8.96
N THR A 4 8.72 -30.95 -8.99
CA THR A 4 8.02 -30.35 -10.10
C THR A 4 7.72 -28.90 -9.74
N ASP A 5 8.08 -27.95 -10.60
CA ASP A 5 7.77 -26.56 -10.39
C ASP A 5 6.26 -26.32 -10.59
N TYR A 6 5.75 -25.30 -9.91
CA TYR A 6 4.35 -24.96 -9.88
C TYR A 6 3.84 -24.49 -11.25
N GLY A 7 4.63 -23.73 -11.98
CA GLY A 7 4.30 -23.26 -13.30
C GLY A 7 4.06 -24.41 -14.28
N SER A 8 4.95 -25.40 -14.27
CA SER A 8 4.79 -26.62 -15.10
C SER A 8 3.56 -27.44 -14.74
N ILE A 9 3.14 -27.45 -13.47
CA ILE A 9 1.92 -28.16 -13.05
C ILE A 9 0.67 -27.45 -13.57
N VAL A 10 0.62 -26.13 -13.50
CA VAL A 10 -0.59 -25.33 -13.82
C VAL A 10 -0.70 -25.06 -15.32
N VAL A 11 0.40 -24.71 -15.98
CA VAL A 11 0.44 -24.20 -17.37
C VAL A 11 1.03 -25.23 -18.33
N GLY A 12 1.70 -26.26 -17.84
CA GLY A 12 2.45 -27.21 -18.67
C GLY A 12 3.62 -26.54 -19.38
N ASP A 13 3.81 -26.90 -20.65
CA ASP A 13 4.92 -26.38 -21.47
C ASP A 13 4.54 -25.10 -22.26
N VAL A 14 3.45 -24.42 -21.87
CA VAL A 14 3.02 -23.19 -22.56
C VAL A 14 3.90 -22.02 -22.13
N PRO A 15 4.64 -21.37 -23.06
CA PRO A 15 5.42 -20.17 -22.74
C PRO A 15 4.52 -19.03 -22.25
N GLN A 16 4.92 -18.37 -21.16
CA GLN A 16 4.19 -17.28 -20.56
C GLN A 16 4.88 -15.94 -20.81
N ILE A 17 4.10 -14.95 -21.23
CA ILE A 17 4.51 -13.54 -21.26
C ILE A 17 3.70 -12.80 -20.23
N TYR A 18 4.38 -12.07 -19.35
CA TYR A 18 3.74 -11.33 -18.29
C TYR A 18 4.14 -9.86 -18.33
N PHE A 19 3.17 -8.98 -18.61
CA PHE A 19 3.40 -7.54 -18.49
C PHE A 19 3.40 -7.15 -17.04
N TYR A 20 4.40 -6.38 -16.63
CA TYR A 20 4.49 -5.92 -15.26
C TYR A 20 5.02 -4.49 -15.16
N ILE A 21 4.48 -3.73 -14.22
CA ILE A 21 4.90 -2.35 -13.99
C ILE A 21 6.37 -2.31 -13.57
N SER A 22 7.16 -1.39 -14.14
CA SER A 22 8.60 -1.35 -13.89
C SER A 22 8.97 -1.03 -12.44
N ASP A 23 8.11 -0.32 -11.69
CA ASP A 23 8.32 0.01 -10.27
C ASP A 23 8.05 -1.17 -9.32
N GLY A 24 7.39 -2.21 -9.78
CA GLY A 24 7.02 -3.35 -8.96
C GLY A 24 7.95 -4.54 -9.18
N LEU A 25 8.33 -5.24 -8.11
CA LEU A 25 9.10 -6.48 -8.19
C LEU A 25 8.28 -7.69 -7.74
N GLY A 26 7.38 -7.50 -6.80
CA GLY A 26 6.62 -8.49 -6.06
C GLY A 26 6.17 -9.70 -6.88
N GLU A 27 4.95 -9.68 -7.38
CA GLU A 27 4.31 -10.77 -8.14
C GLU A 27 5.03 -11.04 -9.46
N GLY A 28 5.62 -10.02 -10.09
CA GLY A 28 6.41 -10.17 -11.31
C GLY A 28 7.62 -11.08 -11.09
N LEU A 29 8.35 -10.90 -9.99
CA LEU A 29 9.48 -11.75 -9.64
C LEU A 29 9.03 -13.18 -9.32
N GLU A 30 7.90 -13.36 -8.63
CA GLU A 30 7.31 -14.67 -8.37
C GLU A 30 6.91 -15.39 -9.68
N ALA A 31 6.26 -14.69 -10.62
CA ALA A 31 5.89 -15.24 -11.92
C ALA A 31 7.14 -15.71 -12.69
N LYS A 32 8.23 -14.94 -12.64
CA LYS A 32 9.50 -15.30 -13.26
C LYS A 32 10.13 -16.53 -12.62
N ARG A 33 10.15 -16.61 -11.29
CA ARG A 33 10.80 -17.70 -10.55
C ARG A 33 9.99 -19.00 -10.54
N ARG A 34 8.68 -18.91 -10.44
CA ARG A 34 7.79 -20.08 -10.29
C ARG A 34 7.13 -20.49 -11.60
N GLY A 35 6.88 -19.54 -12.52
CA GLY A 35 6.20 -19.79 -13.79
C GLY A 35 7.10 -19.72 -15.00
N PHE A 36 8.39 -19.43 -14.84
CA PHE A 36 9.34 -19.17 -15.95
C PHE A 36 8.83 -18.09 -16.93
N ALA A 37 7.99 -17.17 -16.43
CA ALA A 37 7.41 -16.14 -17.26
C ALA A 37 8.48 -15.19 -17.81
N VAL A 38 8.37 -14.88 -19.09
CA VAL A 38 9.13 -13.80 -19.70
C VAL A 38 8.42 -12.49 -19.35
N MET A 39 9.09 -11.67 -18.56
CA MET A 39 8.54 -10.39 -18.13
C MET A 39 8.72 -9.36 -19.23
N ILE A 40 7.71 -8.53 -19.43
CA ILE A 40 7.83 -7.31 -20.23
C ILE A 40 7.50 -6.15 -19.31
N THR A 41 8.50 -5.36 -18.94
CA THR A 41 8.27 -4.16 -18.13
C THR A 41 7.51 -3.12 -18.93
N HIS A 42 6.65 -2.37 -18.26
CA HIS A 42 6.01 -1.21 -18.85
C HIS A 42 6.18 0.02 -17.94
N LEU A 43 6.02 1.21 -18.55
CA LEU A 43 6.09 2.47 -17.83
C LEU A 43 5.10 2.48 -16.64
N THR A 44 5.50 3.11 -15.57
CA THR A 44 4.55 3.57 -14.55
C THR A 44 3.62 4.63 -15.14
N SER A 45 2.53 4.96 -14.43
CA SER A 45 1.72 6.13 -14.82
C SER A 45 2.57 7.39 -14.90
N PRO A 46 2.24 8.35 -15.78
CA PRO A 46 2.88 9.67 -15.74
C PRO A 46 2.83 10.26 -14.34
N LEU A 47 3.91 10.91 -13.89
CA LEU A 47 3.98 11.52 -12.57
C LEU A 47 3.93 13.05 -12.69
N ALA A 48 3.19 13.69 -11.78
CA ALA A 48 3.06 15.14 -11.71
C ALA A 48 3.20 15.65 -10.30
N TYR A 49 3.69 16.88 -10.13
CA TYR A 49 3.62 17.62 -8.88
C TYR A 49 2.24 18.21 -8.66
N THR A 50 1.85 18.32 -7.39
CA THR A 50 0.59 18.95 -7.01
C THR A 50 0.69 20.46 -7.21
N SER A 51 -0.04 20.99 -8.21
CA SER A 51 -0.29 22.43 -8.34
C SER A 51 -1.33 22.90 -7.33
N LEU A 52 -1.27 24.17 -6.96
CA LEU A 52 -2.27 24.74 -6.05
C LEU A 52 -3.64 24.87 -6.78
N TYR A 53 -4.72 24.53 -6.09
CA TYR A 53 -6.08 24.62 -6.59
C TYR A 53 -7.05 25.11 -5.51
N GLY A 54 -8.15 25.70 -5.91
CA GLY A 54 -9.25 26.09 -5.02
C GLY A 54 -8.79 26.91 -3.80
N ASN A 55 -9.08 26.41 -2.61
CA ASN A 55 -8.72 27.08 -1.36
C ASN A 55 -7.23 27.08 -1.05
N LEU A 56 -6.45 26.14 -1.60
CA LEU A 56 -4.98 26.17 -1.47
C LEU A 56 -4.40 27.40 -2.18
N THR A 57 -4.90 27.71 -3.38
CA THR A 57 -4.55 28.95 -4.11
C THR A 57 -4.99 30.19 -3.34
N ALA A 58 -6.18 30.18 -2.73
CA ALA A 58 -6.68 31.30 -1.93
C ALA A 58 -5.78 31.55 -0.70
N ILE A 59 -5.34 30.51 -0.02
CA ILE A 59 -4.39 30.64 1.12
C ILE A 59 -3.05 31.17 0.62
N ALA A 60 -2.49 30.70 -0.48
CA ALA A 60 -1.24 31.19 -1.05
C ALA A 60 -1.30 32.69 -1.38
N ASN A 61 -2.41 33.14 -1.98
CA ASN A 61 -2.64 34.56 -2.26
C ASN A 61 -2.70 35.40 -0.98
N LEU A 62 -3.34 34.91 0.07
CA LEU A 62 -3.38 35.60 1.35
C LEU A 62 -2.00 35.64 2.04
N ILE A 63 -1.20 34.57 1.95
CA ILE A 63 0.17 34.57 2.47
C ILE A 63 1.02 35.62 1.74
N ASN A 64 0.97 35.65 0.41
CA ASN A 64 1.69 36.65 -0.37
C ASN A 64 1.23 38.10 -0.02
N LYS A 65 -0.07 38.29 0.20
CA LYS A 65 -0.59 39.60 0.65
C LYS A 65 -0.10 39.95 2.06
N TYR A 66 -0.04 38.97 2.97
CA TYR A 66 0.48 39.14 4.33
C TYR A 66 1.94 39.57 4.33
N GLU A 67 2.77 38.94 3.49
CA GLU A 67 4.19 39.27 3.37
C GLU A 67 4.42 40.69 2.86
N ASN A 68 3.64 41.14 1.89
CA ASN A 68 3.73 42.45 1.27
C ASN A 68 3.01 43.58 2.04
N THR A 69 2.33 43.29 3.15
CA THR A 69 1.64 44.26 4.00
C THR A 69 2.54 44.69 5.14
N THR A 70 2.65 46.01 5.38
CA THR A 70 3.44 46.58 6.48
C THR A 70 2.58 46.91 7.70
N ASP A 71 1.31 47.25 7.51
CA ASP A 71 0.38 47.59 8.58
C ASP A 71 0.00 46.36 9.42
N LYS A 72 0.22 46.48 10.74
CA LYS A 72 0.00 45.37 11.68
C LYS A 72 -1.46 44.91 11.73
N THR A 73 -2.41 45.86 11.76
CA THR A 73 -3.86 45.52 11.85
C THR A 73 -4.33 44.80 10.61
N GLN A 74 -3.86 45.20 9.44
CA GLN A 74 -4.15 44.50 8.19
C GLN A 74 -3.51 43.11 8.15
N LYS A 75 -2.26 42.96 8.64
CA LYS A 75 -1.61 41.65 8.77
C LYS A 75 -2.43 40.70 9.66
N ASP A 76 -2.85 41.16 10.83
CA ASP A 76 -3.63 40.36 11.76
C ASP A 76 -4.99 39.94 11.14
N THR A 77 -5.60 40.82 10.36
CA THR A 77 -6.84 40.49 9.60
C THR A 77 -6.59 39.41 8.52
N ILE A 78 -5.51 39.55 7.75
CA ILE A 78 -5.17 38.58 6.71
C ILE A 78 -4.85 37.21 7.35
N ALA A 79 -4.07 37.17 8.41
CA ALA A 79 -3.73 35.95 9.12
C ALA A 79 -4.97 35.25 9.75
N SER A 80 -5.92 36.06 10.25
CA SER A 80 -7.21 35.53 10.74
C SER A 80 -8.04 34.89 9.62
N ASN A 81 -8.00 35.46 8.40
CA ASN A 81 -8.66 34.87 7.24
C ASN A 81 -7.97 33.57 6.78
N ILE A 82 -6.65 33.49 6.85
CA ILE A 82 -5.90 32.24 6.59
C ILE A 82 -6.32 31.17 7.60
N LYS A 83 -6.36 31.53 8.90
CA LYS A 83 -6.81 30.63 9.98
C LYS A 83 -8.21 30.06 9.70
N LEU A 84 -9.16 30.95 9.34
CA LEU A 84 -10.53 30.56 9.02
C LEU A 84 -10.61 29.62 7.79
N LEU A 85 -9.82 29.88 6.73
CA LEU A 85 -9.80 29.01 5.55
C LEU A 85 -9.24 27.62 5.88
N ILE A 86 -8.18 27.54 6.72
CA ILE A 86 -7.62 26.26 7.18
C ILE A 86 -8.67 25.45 7.95
N GLU A 87 -9.35 26.10 8.91
CA GLU A 87 -10.40 25.46 9.72
C GLU A 87 -11.59 24.99 8.85
N LYS A 88 -12.08 25.87 7.98
CA LYS A 88 -13.25 25.59 7.11
C LYS A 88 -12.99 24.44 6.12
N ASN A 89 -11.76 24.25 5.70
CA ASN A 89 -11.39 23.22 4.73
C ASN A 89 -10.72 21.99 5.35
N ASN A 90 -10.74 21.87 6.68
CA ASN A 90 -10.21 20.74 7.43
C ASN A 90 -8.72 20.44 7.16
N TYR A 91 -7.89 21.47 6.84
CA TYR A 91 -6.47 21.29 6.57
C TYR A 91 -5.61 21.09 7.81
N ILE A 92 -6.14 21.27 9.03
CA ILE A 92 -5.38 21.15 10.27
C ILE A 92 -4.67 19.79 10.35
N GLN A 93 -5.39 18.70 10.10
CA GLN A 93 -4.84 17.34 10.12
C GLN A 93 -3.79 17.13 9.02
N SER A 94 -4.02 17.67 7.81
CA SER A 94 -3.05 17.63 6.70
C SER A 94 -1.77 18.40 7.01
N MET A 95 -1.84 19.38 7.92
CA MET A 95 -0.68 20.12 8.44
C MET A 95 0.10 19.35 9.51
N GLY A 96 -0.36 18.17 9.92
CA GLY A 96 0.23 17.38 10.99
C GLY A 96 -0.01 17.93 12.39
N LEU A 97 -1.08 18.71 12.57
CA LEU A 97 -1.45 19.32 13.84
C LEU A 97 -2.76 18.74 14.36
N THR A 98 -2.86 18.63 15.67
CA THR A 98 -4.15 18.47 16.36
C THR A 98 -4.89 19.80 16.41
N ARG A 99 -6.21 19.76 16.59
CA ARG A 99 -7.00 20.97 16.74
C ARG A 99 -6.52 21.83 17.92
N GLU A 100 -6.19 21.17 19.04
CA GLU A 100 -5.70 21.84 20.24
C GLU A 100 -4.34 22.54 20.02
N GLU A 101 -3.42 21.91 19.31
CA GLU A 101 -2.14 22.53 18.92
C GLU A 101 -2.35 23.72 18.00
N PHE A 102 -3.21 23.58 16.97
CA PHE A 102 -3.52 24.65 16.04
C PHE A 102 -4.17 25.86 16.72
N GLU A 103 -5.08 25.64 17.68
CA GLU A 103 -5.74 26.72 18.44
C GLU A 103 -4.78 27.52 19.32
N LYS A 104 -3.66 26.90 19.78
CA LYS A 104 -2.61 27.54 20.57
C LYS A 104 -1.66 28.42 19.74
N LEU A 105 -1.66 28.26 18.40
CA LEU A 105 -0.78 29.03 17.53
C LEU A 105 -1.21 30.51 17.51
N ASN A 106 -0.24 31.41 17.63
CA ASN A 106 -0.49 32.81 17.33
C ASN A 106 -0.61 33.03 15.81
N LEU A 107 -1.15 34.19 15.39
CA LEU A 107 -1.47 34.45 13.98
C LEU A 107 -0.24 34.35 13.04
N ASN A 108 0.94 34.74 13.49
CA ASN A 108 2.16 34.61 12.69
C ASN A 108 2.59 33.15 12.54
N GLU A 109 2.44 32.34 13.59
CA GLU A 109 2.70 30.91 13.55
C GLU A 109 1.73 30.19 12.64
N VAL A 110 0.45 30.59 12.61
CA VAL A 110 -0.56 30.07 11.66
C VAL A 110 -0.11 30.31 10.22
N VAL A 111 0.34 31.53 9.88
CA VAL A 111 0.84 31.85 8.53
C VAL A 111 2.03 30.98 8.16
N LYS A 112 3.02 30.83 9.06
CA LYS A 112 4.20 29.98 8.84
C LYS A 112 3.83 28.51 8.66
N ALA A 113 2.90 28.01 9.48
CA ALA A 113 2.44 26.64 9.38
C ALA A 113 1.67 26.41 8.07
N ALA A 114 0.88 27.39 7.62
CA ALA A 114 0.18 27.36 6.33
C ALA A 114 1.16 27.36 5.14
N ASP A 115 2.21 28.23 5.17
CA ASP A 115 3.22 28.22 4.10
C ASP A 115 4.00 26.92 4.04
N LYS A 116 4.39 26.37 5.21
CA LYS A 116 5.02 25.04 5.29
C LYS A 116 4.11 23.96 4.68
N PHE A 117 2.83 23.97 5.01
CA PHE A 117 1.87 23.03 4.46
C PHE A 117 1.75 23.15 2.94
N LEU A 118 1.64 24.37 2.40
CA LEU A 118 1.61 24.59 0.94
C LEU A 118 2.90 24.11 0.27
N PHE A 119 4.06 24.33 0.91
CA PHE A 119 5.33 23.81 0.42
C PHE A 119 5.34 22.28 0.34
N GLU A 120 4.84 21.60 1.36
CA GLU A 120 4.73 20.14 1.38
C GLU A 120 3.75 19.63 0.31
N VAL A 121 2.60 20.30 0.13
CA VAL A 121 1.63 19.98 -0.93
C VAL A 121 2.27 20.11 -2.31
N GLN A 122 2.94 21.23 -2.59
CA GLN A 122 3.60 21.49 -3.88
C GLN A 122 4.76 20.54 -4.19
N ASN A 123 5.35 19.92 -3.16
CA ASN A 123 6.41 18.92 -3.32
C ASN A 123 5.87 17.47 -3.28
N THR A 124 4.57 17.28 -3.33
CA THR A 124 3.96 15.94 -3.40
C THR A 124 3.75 15.52 -4.85
N LEU A 125 4.34 14.38 -5.21
CA LEU A 125 4.12 13.71 -6.50
C LEU A 125 2.89 12.81 -6.45
N TYR A 126 2.19 12.75 -7.57
CA TYR A 126 1.08 11.81 -7.76
C TYR A 126 1.06 11.25 -9.19
N PRO A 127 0.56 10.02 -9.41
CA PRO A 127 0.34 9.47 -10.75
C PRO A 127 -0.82 10.22 -11.42
N LEU A 128 -0.60 10.65 -12.67
CA LEU A 128 -1.57 11.36 -13.50
C LEU A 128 -2.16 10.37 -14.52
N GLY A 129 -3.33 9.83 -14.22
CA GLY A 129 -3.94 8.79 -15.04
C GLY A 129 -3.28 7.42 -14.89
N LEU A 130 -3.33 6.62 -15.94
CA LEU A 130 -2.77 5.29 -16.03
C LEU A 130 -1.81 5.21 -17.23
N HIS A 131 -1.14 4.07 -17.43
CA HIS A 131 -0.37 3.79 -18.64
C HIS A 131 -1.02 2.64 -19.41
N ALA A 132 -1.22 2.84 -20.71
CA ALA A 132 -1.67 1.79 -21.62
C ALA A 132 -0.54 1.42 -22.58
N ILE A 133 -0.23 0.13 -22.67
CA ILE A 133 0.86 -0.40 -23.50
C ILE A 133 0.66 -0.01 -24.96
N GLY A 134 1.68 0.58 -25.57
CA GLY A 134 1.65 1.04 -26.96
C GLY A 134 0.91 2.35 -27.21
N GLN A 135 0.32 2.96 -26.18
CA GLN A 135 -0.31 4.28 -26.26
C GLN A 135 0.74 5.37 -26.01
N ASN A 136 0.81 6.32 -26.93
CA ASN A 136 1.67 7.50 -26.74
C ASN A 136 1.12 8.39 -25.62
N TRP A 137 2.01 8.81 -24.74
CA TRP A 137 1.70 9.82 -23.75
C TRP A 137 1.47 11.18 -24.41
N THR A 138 0.59 11.98 -23.83
CA THR A 138 0.39 13.36 -24.26
C THR A 138 1.62 14.21 -23.94
N VAL A 139 1.72 15.36 -24.58
CA VAL A 139 2.78 16.35 -24.27
C VAL A 139 2.76 16.74 -22.80
N THR A 140 1.57 16.84 -22.22
CA THR A 140 1.38 17.14 -20.80
C THR A 140 1.94 16.03 -19.90
N ASP A 141 1.66 14.76 -20.22
CA ASP A 141 2.13 13.62 -19.45
C ASP A 141 3.66 13.52 -19.49
N ILE A 142 4.26 13.68 -20.69
CA ILE A 142 5.70 13.65 -20.85
C ILE A 142 6.35 14.83 -20.11
N SER A 143 5.85 16.06 -20.29
CA SER A 143 6.49 17.23 -19.69
C SER A 143 6.43 17.19 -18.15
N ARG A 144 5.31 16.77 -17.57
CA ARG A 144 5.16 16.61 -16.12
C ARG A 144 6.08 15.54 -15.57
N SER A 145 6.14 14.38 -16.23
CA SER A 145 7.00 13.27 -15.78
C SER A 145 8.48 13.62 -15.87
N VAL A 146 8.89 14.32 -16.92
CA VAL A 146 10.28 14.81 -17.06
C VAL A 146 10.60 15.84 -15.99
N VAL A 147 9.70 16.78 -15.70
CA VAL A 147 9.86 17.74 -14.59
C VAL A 147 9.94 17.03 -13.26
N ALA A 148 9.11 16.03 -13.03
CA ALA A 148 9.15 15.20 -11.83
C ALA A 148 10.50 14.49 -11.65
N ALA A 149 11.05 13.93 -12.73
CA ALA A 149 12.35 13.27 -12.71
C ALA A 149 13.50 14.25 -12.43
N LEU A 150 13.53 15.37 -13.12
CA LEU A 150 14.61 16.38 -13.02
C LEU A 150 14.45 17.32 -11.81
N SER A 151 13.41 17.18 -11.02
CA SER A 151 13.24 17.87 -9.74
C SER A 151 14.08 17.25 -8.60
N GLN A 152 14.50 15.98 -8.78
CA GLN A 152 15.52 15.37 -7.93
C GLN A 152 16.90 15.82 -8.38
N GLU A 153 17.87 15.77 -7.47
CA GLU A 153 19.24 16.14 -7.81
C GLU A 153 19.82 15.16 -8.86
N PHE A 154 20.34 15.70 -9.93
CA PHE A 154 21.00 14.94 -11.00
C PHE A 154 22.32 15.59 -11.38
N THR A 155 23.22 14.80 -11.96
CA THR A 155 24.48 15.28 -12.54
C THR A 155 24.48 14.99 -14.03
N TYR A 156 24.62 16.05 -14.83
CA TYR A 156 24.72 15.96 -16.28
C TYR A 156 25.77 16.95 -16.80
N ASP A 157 26.67 16.49 -17.65
CA ASP A 157 27.77 17.28 -18.21
C ASP A 157 28.60 18.03 -17.14
N GLY A 158 28.83 17.35 -15.99
CA GLY A 158 29.59 17.90 -14.87
C GLY A 158 28.84 18.94 -14.02
N ILE A 159 27.57 19.21 -14.29
CA ILE A 159 26.72 20.11 -13.53
C ILE A 159 25.76 19.30 -12.67
N THR A 160 25.79 19.54 -11.35
CA THR A 160 24.86 18.95 -10.36
C THR A 160 23.83 19.99 -9.97
N THR A 161 22.56 19.73 -10.24
CA THR A 161 21.46 20.68 -10.01
C THR A 161 20.08 19.99 -10.04
N THR A 162 19.02 20.78 -9.88
CA THR A 162 17.63 20.38 -10.13
C THR A 162 16.97 21.33 -11.14
N ILE A 163 15.94 20.86 -11.87
CA ILE A 163 15.19 21.72 -12.79
C ILE A 163 14.53 22.90 -12.04
N PHE A 164 14.08 22.68 -10.81
CA PHE A 164 13.44 23.73 -10.03
C PHE A 164 14.42 24.82 -9.61
N ASP A 165 15.66 24.48 -9.22
CA ASP A 165 16.66 25.48 -8.88
C ASP A 165 17.09 26.28 -10.11
N GLU A 166 17.25 25.64 -11.27
CA GLU A 166 17.64 26.34 -12.50
C GLU A 166 16.55 27.28 -12.99
N VAL A 167 15.29 26.85 -12.98
CA VAL A 167 14.16 27.71 -13.40
C VAL A 167 13.86 28.81 -12.34
N ALA A 168 14.05 28.53 -11.04
CA ALA A 168 13.94 29.54 -9.99
C ALA A 168 15.01 30.63 -10.13
N LYS A 169 16.26 30.27 -10.41
CA LYS A 169 17.33 31.23 -10.72
C LYS A 169 17.01 32.05 -11.96
N TYR A 170 16.51 31.39 -13.02
CA TYR A 170 16.12 32.06 -14.27
C TYR A 170 15.00 33.09 -14.06
N LEU A 171 13.94 32.74 -13.31
CA LEU A 171 12.79 33.60 -13.11
C LEU A 171 12.98 34.68 -12.02
N PHE A 172 13.66 34.31 -10.92
CA PHE A 172 13.65 35.09 -9.69
C PHE A 172 15.03 35.40 -9.15
N SER A 173 16.13 34.86 -9.71
CA SER A 173 17.50 34.95 -9.18
C SER A 173 17.60 34.45 -7.72
N LYS A 174 16.78 33.47 -7.35
CA LYS A 174 16.67 32.85 -6.03
C LYS A 174 16.82 31.32 -6.14
N LYS A 175 17.15 30.66 -5.02
CA LYS A 175 16.97 29.20 -4.93
C LYS A 175 15.48 28.83 -4.80
N TYR A 176 15.09 27.65 -5.26
CA TYR A 176 13.72 27.18 -5.13
C TYR A 176 13.22 27.15 -3.69
N SER A 177 14.08 26.80 -2.73
CA SER A 177 13.75 26.76 -1.31
C SER A 177 13.47 28.14 -0.68
N GLU A 178 13.86 29.22 -1.34
CA GLU A 178 13.66 30.61 -0.88
C GLU A 178 12.38 31.26 -1.42
N LEU A 179 11.67 30.55 -2.31
CA LEU A 179 10.47 31.04 -2.99
C LEU A 179 9.24 30.89 -2.10
N ASN A 180 8.29 31.82 -2.24
CA ASN A 180 6.94 31.65 -1.68
C ASN A 180 6.08 30.73 -2.54
N ALA A 181 4.89 30.36 -2.04
CA ALA A 181 4.03 29.39 -2.68
C ALA A 181 3.63 29.75 -4.13
N LEU A 182 3.38 31.03 -4.43
CA LEU A 182 3.02 31.50 -5.79
C LEU A 182 4.22 31.50 -6.73
N GLU A 183 5.40 31.86 -6.24
CA GLU A 183 6.65 31.80 -7.00
C GLU A 183 6.99 30.35 -7.34
N ARG A 184 6.82 29.41 -6.40
CA ARG A 184 7.01 27.94 -6.62
C ARG A 184 6.05 27.41 -7.69
N ASP A 185 4.78 27.79 -7.63
CA ASP A 185 3.79 27.41 -8.64
C ASP A 185 4.16 27.93 -10.04
N LYS A 186 4.69 29.15 -10.11
CA LYS A 186 5.22 29.68 -11.36
C LYS A 186 6.45 28.95 -11.87
N VAL A 187 7.35 28.50 -11.00
CA VAL A 187 8.50 27.66 -11.37
C VAL A 187 8.03 26.34 -11.95
N LEU A 188 7.09 25.65 -11.28
CA LEU A 188 6.52 24.40 -11.77
C LEU A 188 5.90 24.58 -13.18
N ASN A 189 4.98 25.52 -13.33
CA ASN A 189 4.31 25.77 -14.59
C ASN A 189 5.30 26.17 -15.71
N THR A 190 6.32 26.98 -15.41
CA THR A 190 7.34 27.37 -16.40
C THR A 190 8.21 26.19 -16.78
N SER A 191 8.60 25.33 -15.83
CA SER A 191 9.36 24.10 -16.10
C SER A 191 8.58 23.18 -17.04
N GLU A 192 7.29 22.94 -16.79
CA GLU A 192 6.43 22.14 -17.66
C GLU A 192 6.31 22.76 -19.08
N GLN A 193 6.15 24.07 -19.17
CA GLN A 193 6.05 24.78 -20.46
C GLN A 193 7.35 24.69 -21.27
N ILE A 194 8.50 24.85 -20.61
CA ILE A 194 9.80 24.71 -21.28
C ILE A 194 9.98 23.30 -21.81
N VAL A 195 9.71 22.28 -21.00
CA VAL A 195 9.84 20.87 -21.41
C VAL A 195 8.84 20.56 -22.54
N ALA A 196 7.61 21.06 -22.47
CA ALA A 196 6.63 20.91 -23.55
C ALA A 196 7.12 21.56 -24.85
N ALA A 197 7.73 22.75 -24.80
CA ALA A 197 8.32 23.41 -25.96
C ALA A 197 9.48 22.60 -26.57
N LEU A 198 10.26 21.89 -25.77
CA LEU A 198 11.33 21.00 -26.24
C LEU A 198 10.79 19.79 -27.02
N ILE A 199 9.60 19.29 -26.69
CA ILE A 199 8.95 18.18 -27.41
C ILE A 199 8.56 18.61 -28.81
N PHE A 200 8.04 19.82 -28.98
CA PHE A 200 7.60 20.36 -30.27
C PHE A 200 8.73 20.99 -31.09
N SER A 201 9.87 21.25 -30.48
CA SER A 201 10.95 21.99 -31.15
C SER A 201 11.84 21.08 -31.99
N ASN A 202 11.89 21.37 -33.31
CA ASN A 202 12.91 20.85 -34.22
C ASN A 202 14.22 21.65 -34.11
N SER A 203 14.33 22.62 -33.21
CA SER A 203 15.53 23.41 -32.99
C SER A 203 16.68 22.54 -32.52
N THR A 204 17.83 22.72 -33.16
CA THR A 204 19.06 21.98 -32.81
C THR A 204 19.67 22.46 -31.51
N THR A 205 19.30 23.63 -31.01
CA THR A 205 19.83 24.21 -29.78
C THR A 205 18.74 24.53 -28.75
N VAL A 206 18.92 24.07 -27.54
CA VAL A 206 18.07 24.37 -26.40
C VAL A 206 18.09 25.87 -26.07
N ALA A 207 19.23 26.56 -26.26
CA ALA A 207 19.38 27.99 -26.06
C ALA A 207 18.36 28.81 -26.87
N ASN A 208 18.03 28.39 -28.09
CA ASN A 208 17.01 29.07 -28.93
C ASN A 208 15.60 28.96 -28.36
N VAL A 209 15.25 27.82 -27.75
CA VAL A 209 13.96 27.60 -27.09
C VAL A 209 13.84 28.45 -25.83
N LEU A 210 14.93 28.56 -25.06
CA LEU A 210 14.98 29.30 -23.80
C LEU A 210 15.14 30.79 -23.96
N GLY A 211 15.71 31.25 -25.08
CA GLY A 211 16.18 32.62 -25.23
C GLY A 211 17.22 33.01 -24.18
N SER A 212 18.03 32.03 -23.73
CA SER A 212 19.02 32.18 -22.66
C SER A 212 20.28 31.41 -22.97
N ASP A 213 21.44 31.97 -22.67
CA ASP A 213 22.75 31.37 -22.82
C ASP A 213 23.31 30.81 -21.49
N ASN A 214 22.44 30.66 -20.45
CA ASN A 214 22.86 30.10 -19.18
C ASN A 214 23.29 28.64 -19.32
N PRO A 215 24.57 28.28 -19.09
CA PRO A 215 25.05 26.93 -19.35
C PRO A 215 24.38 25.85 -18.51
N SER A 216 24.08 26.16 -17.25
CA SER A 216 23.44 25.22 -16.31
C SER A 216 21.99 24.90 -16.73
N LEU A 217 21.22 25.94 -17.10
CA LEU A 217 19.87 25.77 -17.61
C LEU A 217 19.86 25.02 -18.96
N ILE A 218 20.84 25.29 -19.84
CA ILE A 218 20.98 24.59 -21.12
C ILE A 218 21.32 23.12 -20.88
N ALA A 219 22.22 22.79 -19.99
CA ALA A 219 22.58 21.41 -19.64
C ALA A 219 21.37 20.66 -19.08
N THR A 220 20.62 21.29 -18.16
CA THR A 220 19.36 20.75 -17.61
C THR A 220 18.35 20.41 -18.73
N MET A 221 18.18 21.29 -19.70
CA MET A 221 17.23 21.07 -20.79
C MET A 221 17.73 20.08 -21.87
N ASN A 222 19.04 19.94 -22.04
CA ASN A 222 19.62 18.85 -22.85
C ASN A 222 19.36 17.49 -22.19
N TYR A 223 19.48 17.41 -20.86
CA TYR A 223 19.13 16.22 -20.10
C TYR A 223 17.63 15.91 -20.18
N ALA A 224 16.77 16.94 -20.12
CA ALA A 224 15.34 16.78 -20.35
C ALA A 224 15.03 16.18 -21.72
N ARG A 225 15.70 16.63 -22.79
CA ARG A 225 15.58 16.02 -24.13
C ARG A 225 15.98 14.56 -24.18
N TYR A 226 17.07 14.22 -23.51
CA TYR A 226 17.49 12.82 -23.41
C TYR A 226 16.41 11.99 -22.70
N TYR A 227 15.83 12.49 -21.61
CA TYR A 227 14.78 11.82 -20.88
C TYR A 227 13.51 11.62 -21.73
N ILE A 228 13.08 12.65 -22.47
CA ILE A 228 11.97 12.57 -23.43
C ILE A 228 12.21 11.41 -24.43
N SER A 229 13.43 11.29 -24.94
CA SER A 229 13.77 10.22 -25.90
C SER A 229 13.61 8.82 -25.29
N LEU A 230 13.93 8.64 -24.01
CA LEU A 230 13.79 7.38 -23.29
C LEU A 230 12.31 7.01 -23.06
N ILE A 231 11.43 7.99 -22.78
CA ILE A 231 9.99 7.74 -22.67
C ILE A 231 9.42 7.24 -24.01
N TYR A 232 9.75 7.91 -25.13
CA TYR A 232 9.31 7.44 -26.44
C TYR A 232 9.89 6.06 -26.81
N ALA A 233 11.14 5.81 -26.45
CA ALA A 233 11.74 4.50 -26.64
C ALA A 233 11.02 3.42 -25.83
N SER A 234 10.61 3.72 -24.59
CA SER A 234 9.86 2.81 -23.72
C SER A 234 8.56 2.34 -24.37
N ILE A 235 7.72 3.29 -24.82
CA ILE A 235 6.42 2.99 -25.45
C ILE A 235 6.62 2.07 -26.69
N ASN A 236 7.62 2.35 -27.52
CA ASN A 236 7.92 1.52 -28.68
C ASN A 236 8.48 0.13 -28.31
N ASN A 237 9.34 0.07 -27.30
CA ASN A 237 9.96 -1.18 -26.86
C ASN A 237 8.95 -2.13 -26.23
N GLU A 238 8.01 -1.63 -25.44
CA GLU A 238 6.96 -2.45 -24.83
C GLU A 238 6.19 -3.26 -25.88
N LEU A 239 5.71 -2.59 -26.93
CA LEU A 239 4.98 -3.23 -28.02
C LEU A 239 5.89 -4.16 -28.86
N THR A 240 7.10 -3.71 -29.15
CA THR A 240 8.08 -4.50 -29.93
C THR A 240 8.47 -5.77 -29.19
N SER A 241 8.69 -5.68 -27.88
CA SER A 241 9.03 -6.84 -27.04
C SER A 241 7.88 -7.82 -26.92
N PHE A 242 6.65 -7.33 -26.85
CA PHE A 242 5.48 -8.20 -26.89
C PHE A 242 5.41 -9.01 -28.20
N ILE A 243 5.55 -8.34 -29.34
CA ILE A 243 5.58 -9.00 -30.65
C ILE A 243 6.77 -9.97 -30.75
N ASN A 244 7.93 -9.60 -30.24
CA ASN A 244 9.11 -10.47 -30.20
C ASN A 244 8.87 -11.71 -29.33
N GLY A 245 8.27 -11.54 -28.15
CA GLY A 245 7.91 -12.65 -27.26
C GLY A 245 6.95 -13.64 -27.92
N LEU A 246 5.88 -13.14 -28.58
CA LEU A 246 4.95 -13.98 -29.33
C LEU A 246 5.64 -14.74 -30.50
N ASN A 247 6.71 -14.22 -31.04
CA ASN A 247 7.50 -14.85 -32.09
C ASN A 247 8.66 -15.71 -31.54
N GLY A 248 8.74 -15.94 -30.23
CA GLY A 248 9.81 -16.71 -29.61
C GLY A 248 11.20 -16.07 -29.71
N LYS A 249 11.27 -14.75 -29.93
CA LYS A 249 12.52 -14.02 -30.01
C LYS A 249 12.99 -13.56 -28.63
N TYR A 250 14.26 -13.28 -28.50
CA TYR A 250 14.88 -12.76 -27.29
C TYR A 250 14.32 -11.37 -26.94
N ILE A 251 14.03 -11.19 -25.66
CA ILE A 251 13.66 -9.90 -25.07
C ILE A 251 14.83 -9.42 -24.21
N PRO A 252 15.41 -8.24 -24.48
CA PRO A 252 16.55 -7.72 -23.73
C PRO A 252 16.26 -7.57 -22.25
N VAL A 253 17.29 -7.71 -21.42
CA VAL A 253 17.20 -7.50 -19.98
C VAL A 253 17.23 -6.00 -19.67
N VAL A 254 16.41 -5.55 -18.72
CA VAL A 254 16.36 -4.15 -18.23
C VAL A 254 16.31 -4.12 -16.71
N ALA A 255 16.73 -3.00 -16.11
CA ALA A 255 16.58 -2.75 -14.70
C ALA A 255 15.12 -2.40 -14.34
N ASP A 256 14.77 -2.54 -13.08
CA ASP A 256 13.50 -2.10 -12.50
C ASP A 256 13.59 -0.66 -11.97
N GLY A 257 12.44 -0.04 -11.74
CA GLY A 257 12.29 1.30 -11.17
C GLY A 257 11.11 2.06 -11.77
N ASP A 258 10.70 3.16 -11.13
CA ASP A 258 9.65 4.03 -11.64
C ASP A 258 10.13 4.96 -12.77
N VAL A 259 9.20 5.72 -13.34
CA VAL A 259 9.51 6.64 -14.46
C VAL A 259 10.48 7.77 -14.07
N ILE A 260 10.68 8.04 -12.80
CA ILE A 260 11.64 9.04 -12.31
C ILE A 260 13.08 8.50 -12.36
N ASN A 261 13.24 7.20 -12.20
CA ASN A 261 14.56 6.57 -12.24
C ASN A 261 15.02 6.35 -13.69
N ILE A 262 15.96 7.17 -14.14
CA ILE A 262 16.49 7.08 -15.51
C ILE A 262 17.08 5.70 -15.83
N ASN A 263 17.60 4.98 -14.84
CA ASN A 263 18.23 3.67 -15.05
C ASN A 263 17.19 2.56 -15.35
N SER A 264 15.92 2.80 -15.07
CA SER A 264 14.82 1.90 -15.41
C SER A 264 14.26 2.14 -16.82
N LEU A 265 14.76 3.16 -17.52
CA LEU A 265 14.34 3.55 -18.85
C LEU A 265 15.42 3.21 -19.91
N PRO A 266 15.02 2.83 -21.15
CA PRO A 266 13.64 2.61 -21.56
C PRO A 266 13.10 1.28 -21.05
N THR A 267 11.79 1.23 -20.75
CA THR A 267 11.06 0.01 -20.41
C THR A 267 10.89 -0.92 -21.62
N GLY A 268 10.11 -1.98 -21.49
CA GLY A 268 9.86 -2.94 -22.56
C GLY A 268 10.84 -4.12 -22.59
N GLY A 269 11.60 -4.32 -21.54
CA GLY A 269 12.53 -5.43 -21.43
C GLY A 269 12.10 -6.48 -20.40
N ASN A 270 12.83 -7.59 -20.37
CA ASN A 270 12.67 -8.62 -19.35
C ASN A 270 13.45 -8.19 -18.12
N PHE A 271 12.77 -7.63 -17.14
CA PHE A 271 13.45 -7.08 -16.00
C PHE A 271 14.11 -8.14 -15.12
N PHE A 272 15.19 -7.76 -14.50
CA PHE A 272 15.82 -8.53 -13.43
C PHE A 272 16.21 -7.58 -12.31
N HIS A 273 16.17 -8.11 -11.10
CA HIS A 273 16.77 -7.47 -9.94
C HIS A 273 18.10 -8.15 -9.64
N ASP A 274 19.17 -7.37 -9.56
CA ASP A 274 20.48 -7.90 -9.19
C ASP A 274 20.50 -8.26 -7.70
N GLN A 275 20.35 -9.55 -7.41
CA GLN A 275 20.49 -10.11 -6.06
C GLN A 275 21.91 -10.66 -5.82
N SER A 276 22.89 -10.29 -6.65
CA SER A 276 24.28 -10.72 -6.46
C SER A 276 24.89 -10.12 -5.19
N GLN A 277 24.37 -8.98 -4.74
CA GLN A 277 24.76 -8.39 -3.47
C GLN A 277 23.87 -8.91 -2.34
N GLU A 278 24.50 -9.30 -1.26
CA GLU A 278 23.79 -9.63 -0.03
C GLU A 278 23.21 -8.35 0.60
N LEU A 279 21.94 -8.41 1.02
CA LEU A 279 21.25 -7.28 1.65
C LEU A 279 21.29 -7.39 3.19
N PRO A 280 21.37 -6.23 3.89
CA PRO A 280 21.49 -4.86 3.37
C PRO A 280 22.90 -4.58 2.79
N THR A 281 22.97 -3.70 1.78
CA THR A 281 24.27 -3.18 1.32
C THR A 281 24.88 -2.21 2.34
N GLU A 282 26.16 -1.90 2.19
CA GLU A 282 26.84 -0.96 3.11
C GLU A 282 26.27 0.46 2.95
N GLU A 283 25.93 0.87 1.74
CA GLU A 283 25.30 2.16 1.44
C GLU A 283 23.91 2.26 2.07
N ALA A 284 23.10 1.20 1.96
CA ALA A 284 21.79 1.12 2.58
C ALA A 284 21.88 1.17 4.10
N TYR A 285 22.86 0.46 4.70
CA TYR A 285 23.10 0.54 6.13
C TYR A 285 23.49 1.96 6.58
N ASN A 286 24.36 2.63 5.83
CA ASN A 286 24.76 4.00 6.14
C ASN A 286 23.59 5.00 6.02
N TYR A 287 22.78 4.88 4.97
CA TYR A 287 21.58 5.69 4.78
C TYR A 287 20.53 5.45 5.88
N ALA A 288 20.36 4.21 6.31
CA ALA A 288 19.43 3.84 7.37
C ALA A 288 19.69 4.53 8.72
N LYS A 289 20.88 5.09 8.95
CA LYS A 289 21.14 5.93 10.12
C LYS A 289 20.19 7.14 10.16
N THR A 290 19.99 7.81 9.03
CA THR A 290 19.05 8.93 8.92
C THR A 290 17.63 8.47 9.16
N LEU A 291 17.21 7.37 8.53
CA LEU A 291 15.87 6.80 8.70
C LEU A 291 15.61 6.38 10.16
N THR A 292 16.63 5.83 10.84
CA THR A 292 16.55 5.46 12.25
C THR A 292 16.35 6.66 13.16
N LEU A 293 17.08 7.76 12.92
CA LEU A 293 16.92 8.99 13.70
C LEU A 293 15.54 9.62 13.49
N LEU A 294 15.01 9.60 12.25
CA LEU A 294 13.65 10.02 11.97
C LEU A 294 12.63 9.13 12.70
N THR A 295 12.79 7.81 12.62
CA THR A 295 11.92 6.86 13.34
C THR A 295 11.93 7.17 14.83
N LEU A 296 13.10 7.28 15.44
CA LEU A 296 13.22 7.58 16.87
C LEU A 296 12.64 8.95 17.24
N SER A 297 12.72 9.95 16.35
CA SER A 297 12.13 11.28 16.61
C SER A 297 10.61 11.27 16.70
N SER A 298 9.96 10.26 16.14
CA SER A 298 8.50 10.08 16.22
C SER A 298 8.03 9.28 17.43
N LEU A 299 8.97 8.72 18.20
CA LEU A 299 8.69 7.87 19.35
C LEU A 299 8.89 8.65 20.66
N ASN A 300 8.35 8.09 21.74
CA ASN A 300 8.70 8.53 23.09
C ASN A 300 10.07 7.93 23.49
N GLU A 301 10.89 8.68 24.20
CA GLU A 301 12.19 8.19 24.71
C GLU A 301 12.07 6.96 25.65
N LYS A 302 10.86 6.73 26.19
CA LYS A 302 10.54 5.58 27.06
C LYS A 302 10.05 4.36 26.27
N THR A 303 9.86 4.46 24.96
CA THR A 303 9.42 3.35 24.10
C THR A 303 10.40 2.19 24.21
N GLN A 304 9.87 1.02 24.57
CA GLN A 304 10.66 -0.21 24.77
C GLN A 304 10.53 -1.17 23.60
N LYS A 305 9.34 -1.17 22.93
CA LYS A 305 9.00 -2.07 21.86
C LYS A 305 8.20 -1.35 20.79
N ILE A 306 8.55 -1.61 19.52
CA ILE A 306 7.80 -1.15 18.37
C ILE A 306 7.44 -2.32 17.45
N ALA A 307 6.37 -2.20 16.67
CA ALA A 307 6.12 -3.05 15.53
C ALA A 307 6.57 -2.33 14.24
N MET A 308 7.27 -3.03 13.37
CA MET A 308 7.80 -2.46 12.13
C MET A 308 7.47 -3.33 10.94
N GLY A 309 6.95 -2.69 9.88
CA GLY A 309 6.65 -3.32 8.61
C GLY A 309 7.84 -3.35 7.65
N ILE A 310 8.05 -4.49 6.98
CA ILE A 310 9.07 -4.61 5.92
C ILE A 310 8.43 -5.21 4.66
N TRP A 311 8.49 -4.45 3.57
CA TRP A 311 8.00 -4.86 2.26
C TRP A 311 9.08 -5.50 1.39
N CYS A 312 8.67 -6.47 0.57
CA CYS A 312 9.54 -7.08 -0.44
C CYS A 312 10.04 -6.05 -1.47
N VAL A 313 9.12 -5.33 -2.08
CA VAL A 313 9.42 -4.37 -3.14
C VAL A 313 10.27 -3.20 -2.64
N GLU A 314 10.03 -2.73 -1.43
CA GLU A 314 10.86 -1.69 -0.82
C GLU A 314 12.28 -2.17 -0.53
N THR A 315 12.40 -3.39 0.01
CA THR A 315 13.72 -4.01 0.27
C THR A 315 14.57 -4.11 -0.98
N ALA A 316 13.94 -4.40 -2.13
CA ALA A 316 14.63 -4.38 -3.41
C ALA A 316 15.08 -2.97 -3.82
N ARG A 317 14.17 -1.98 -3.79
CA ARG A 317 14.45 -0.60 -4.21
C ARG A 317 15.47 0.11 -3.32
N ASP A 318 15.47 -0.18 -2.01
CA ASP A 318 16.34 0.49 -1.03
C ASP A 318 17.57 -0.33 -0.63
N ASN A 319 17.76 -1.50 -1.25
CA ASN A 319 18.85 -2.43 -0.97
C ASN A 319 18.93 -2.84 0.51
N GLY A 320 17.77 -2.96 1.17
CA GLY A 320 17.64 -3.41 2.56
C GLY A 320 17.81 -2.29 3.61
N ALA A 321 17.49 -1.04 3.28
CA ALA A 321 17.59 0.07 4.24
C ALA A 321 16.69 -0.14 5.46
N LEU A 322 15.45 -0.63 5.30
CA LEU A 322 14.56 -0.93 6.44
C LEU A 322 15.07 -2.06 7.33
N ILE A 323 15.68 -3.10 6.75
CA ILE A 323 16.36 -4.14 7.51
C ILE A 323 17.43 -3.50 8.39
N SER A 324 18.18 -2.54 7.84
CA SER A 324 19.22 -1.79 8.56
C SER A 324 18.64 -0.91 9.67
N VAL A 325 17.43 -0.34 9.50
CA VAL A 325 16.75 0.39 10.60
C VAL A 325 16.50 -0.55 11.77
N VAL A 326 16.02 -1.78 11.54
CA VAL A 326 15.84 -2.78 12.60
C VAL A 326 17.19 -3.09 13.26
N LEU A 327 18.26 -3.28 12.47
CA LEU A 327 19.61 -3.51 13.01
C LEU A 327 20.07 -2.34 13.90
N TYR A 328 19.89 -1.09 13.49
CA TYR A 328 20.22 0.09 14.31
C TYR A 328 19.40 0.15 15.62
N LEU A 329 18.12 -0.18 15.58
CA LEU A 329 17.26 -0.20 16.77
C LEU A 329 17.75 -1.22 17.79
N LEU A 330 18.11 -2.44 17.32
CA LEU A 330 18.71 -3.51 18.10
C LEU A 330 20.17 -3.22 18.52
N GLY A 331 20.82 -2.22 17.91
CA GLY A 331 22.22 -1.93 18.09
C GLY A 331 23.14 -2.99 17.48
N MET A 332 22.86 -3.36 16.25
CA MET A 332 23.63 -4.28 15.43
C MET A 332 24.20 -3.58 14.20
N GLN A 333 25.33 -4.08 13.70
CA GLN A 333 25.88 -3.71 12.40
C GLN A 333 26.07 -4.97 11.56
N PRO A 334 25.86 -4.92 10.23
CA PRO A 334 26.16 -6.01 9.34
C PRO A 334 27.69 -6.19 9.21
N VAL A 335 28.15 -7.41 9.16
CA VAL A 335 29.55 -7.76 8.84
C VAL A 335 29.51 -8.65 7.62
N TYR A 336 30.17 -8.20 6.59
CA TYR A 336 30.24 -8.89 5.30
C TYR A 336 31.46 -9.83 5.29
N THR A 337 31.22 -11.14 5.21
CA THR A 337 32.27 -12.14 5.14
C THR A 337 32.26 -12.80 3.78
N SER A 338 33.31 -12.61 3.01
CA SER A 338 33.51 -13.34 1.74
C SER A 338 33.96 -14.78 2.04
N SER A 339 33.11 -15.73 1.69
CA SER A 339 33.52 -17.15 1.65
C SER A 339 33.87 -17.53 0.22
N PRO A 340 34.97 -18.25 -0.02
CA PRO A 340 35.21 -18.81 -1.36
C PRO A 340 34.02 -19.71 -1.70
N SER A 341 33.35 -19.46 -2.81
CA SER A 341 32.30 -20.35 -3.28
C SER A 341 32.94 -21.70 -3.62
N ALA A 342 32.28 -22.79 -3.23
CA ALA A 342 32.66 -24.15 -3.61
C ALA A 342 32.41 -24.45 -5.11
N GLY A 343 32.29 -23.42 -5.94
CA GLY A 343 32.13 -23.49 -7.39
C GLY A 343 33.48 -23.47 -8.08
N GLY A 344 33.69 -24.44 -8.94
CA GLY A 344 34.93 -24.65 -9.64
C GLY A 344 35.42 -23.44 -10.45
N LYS A 345 36.68 -23.39 -10.78
CA LYS A 345 37.27 -22.45 -11.68
C LYS A 345 36.63 -22.63 -13.07
N THR A 346 36.29 -21.53 -13.72
CA THR A 346 35.99 -21.54 -15.14
C THR A 346 37.24 -21.98 -15.91
N GLU A 347 37.09 -22.52 -17.12
CA GLU A 347 38.21 -22.94 -17.96
C GLU A 347 39.23 -21.80 -18.23
N ASP A 348 38.80 -20.54 -18.05
CA ASP A 348 39.63 -19.34 -18.20
C ASP A 348 40.28 -18.87 -16.90
N GLY A 349 40.12 -19.59 -15.77
CA GLY A 349 40.81 -19.31 -14.51
C GLY A 349 40.19 -18.25 -13.62
N ASP A 350 39.07 -17.63 -13.99
CA ASP A 350 38.35 -16.66 -13.18
C ASP A 350 37.53 -17.35 -12.08
N SER A 351 37.65 -16.83 -10.89
CA SER A 351 36.90 -17.32 -9.73
C SER A 351 35.41 -16.97 -9.87
N VAL A 352 34.55 -17.98 -10.02
CA VAL A 352 33.10 -17.79 -9.95
C VAL A 352 32.76 -17.28 -8.54
N GLY A 353 32.29 -16.07 -8.51
CA GLY A 353 31.78 -15.25 -7.44
C GLY A 353 31.92 -15.73 -5.98
N THR A 354 32.56 -14.94 -5.14
CA THR A 354 32.53 -15.09 -3.68
C THR A 354 31.11 -14.85 -3.18
N LYS A 355 30.46 -15.88 -2.59
CA LYS A 355 29.24 -15.65 -1.84
C LYS A 355 29.58 -14.87 -0.58
N THR A 356 29.09 -13.65 -0.45
CA THR A 356 29.18 -12.84 0.75
C THR A 356 28.10 -13.28 1.71
N LYS A 357 28.47 -13.62 2.94
CA LYS A 357 27.49 -13.90 4.01
C LYS A 357 27.48 -12.73 4.97
N ILE A 358 26.29 -12.21 5.27
CA ILE A 358 26.11 -11.14 6.26
C ILE A 358 25.78 -11.74 7.62
N MET A 359 26.48 -11.28 8.64
CA MET A 359 26.26 -11.65 10.04
C MET A 359 26.04 -10.40 10.88
N PRO A 360 25.11 -10.41 11.84
CA PRO A 360 24.94 -9.29 12.74
C PRO A 360 26.05 -9.29 13.79
N LYS A 361 26.70 -8.13 13.99
CA LYS A 361 27.66 -7.88 15.06
C LYS A 361 27.10 -6.79 15.97
N PHE A 362 27.17 -6.99 17.29
CA PHE A 362 26.69 -5.98 18.22
C PHE A 362 27.55 -4.71 18.19
N VAL A 363 26.88 -3.58 18.36
CA VAL A 363 27.47 -2.26 18.63
C VAL A 363 27.38 -2.01 20.14
N GLY A 364 28.47 -1.46 20.73
CA GLY A 364 28.49 -1.12 22.16
C GLY A 364 27.43 -0.07 22.50
N LEU A 365 26.84 -0.11 23.71
CA LEU A 365 25.76 0.81 24.09
C LEU A 365 26.14 2.29 23.87
N LYS A 366 27.34 2.72 24.24
CA LYS A 366 27.83 4.11 24.06
C LYS A 366 27.80 4.59 22.61
N ASP A 367 27.95 3.65 21.67
CA ASP A 367 28.07 3.91 20.23
C ASP A 367 26.72 3.77 19.48
N LEU A 368 25.62 3.44 20.19
CA LEU A 368 24.29 3.33 19.59
C LEU A 368 23.85 4.65 18.98
N VAL A 369 23.24 4.56 17.79
CA VAL A 369 22.61 5.70 17.11
C VAL A 369 21.29 6.01 17.81
N ARG A 370 21.26 7.14 18.52
CA ARG A 370 20.08 7.64 19.24
C ARG A 370 20.04 9.17 19.13
N PRO A 371 18.87 9.81 19.18
CA PRO A 371 18.75 11.25 19.26
C PRO A 371 19.54 11.82 20.44
N GLU A 372 19.91 13.10 20.35
CA GLU A 372 20.59 13.78 21.44
C GLU A 372 19.71 13.78 22.72
N GLY A 373 20.33 13.48 23.85
CA GLY A 373 19.62 13.37 25.13
C GLY A 373 18.96 12.04 25.41
N TRP A 374 18.80 11.15 24.42
CA TRP A 374 18.20 9.84 24.63
C TRP A 374 19.15 8.87 25.30
N ALA A 375 18.61 8.04 26.18
CA ALA A 375 19.34 6.93 26.76
C ALA A 375 19.79 5.91 25.68
N LYS A 376 21.01 5.42 25.79
CA LYS A 376 21.60 4.45 24.86
C LYS A 376 21.14 3.02 25.19
N LYS A 377 19.97 2.66 24.69
CA LYS A 377 19.29 1.38 24.97
C LYS A 377 19.00 0.59 23.70
N ARG A 378 18.92 -0.74 23.78
CA ARG A 378 18.44 -1.63 22.71
C ARG A 378 16.91 -1.67 22.75
N ILE A 379 16.29 -1.26 21.66
CA ILE A 379 14.83 -1.25 21.51
C ILE A 379 14.42 -2.58 20.89
N ASP A 380 13.38 -3.21 21.46
CA ASP A 380 12.82 -4.44 20.91
C ASP A 380 11.91 -4.12 19.71
N VAL A 381 11.95 -4.96 18.68
CA VAL A 381 11.22 -4.75 17.43
C VAL A 381 10.45 -6.00 17.06
N VAL A 382 9.15 -5.87 16.80
CA VAL A 382 8.35 -6.93 16.17
C VAL A 382 8.31 -6.64 14.68
N VAL A 383 8.81 -7.56 13.86
CA VAL A 383 8.90 -7.40 12.41
C VAL A 383 7.73 -8.12 11.76
N ILE A 384 6.92 -7.36 11.02
CA ILE A 384 5.81 -7.89 10.21
C ILE A 384 6.21 -7.78 8.75
N THR A 385 6.11 -8.89 8.01
CA THR A 385 6.51 -8.90 6.60
C THR A 385 5.38 -9.36 5.68
N SER A 386 5.47 -8.98 4.40
CA SER A 386 4.65 -9.58 3.36
C SER A 386 5.06 -11.02 3.06
N GLY A 387 4.17 -11.78 2.44
CA GLY A 387 4.48 -13.15 2.00
C GLY A 387 5.68 -13.19 1.04
N ASN A 388 5.73 -12.26 0.09
CA ASN A 388 6.81 -12.17 -0.88
C ASN A 388 8.17 -11.87 -0.21
N PHE A 389 8.23 -11.02 0.82
CA PHE A 389 9.48 -10.78 1.56
C PHE A 389 9.99 -12.09 2.19
N ARG A 390 9.14 -12.81 2.89
CA ARG A 390 9.48 -14.10 3.51
C ARG A 390 10.04 -15.08 2.48
N ASP A 391 9.44 -15.16 1.29
CA ASP A 391 9.79 -16.14 0.26
C ASP A 391 11.05 -15.73 -0.53
N LEU A 392 11.23 -14.47 -0.85
CA LEU A 392 12.35 -13.96 -1.64
C LEU A 392 13.58 -13.64 -0.79
N TYR A 393 13.39 -13.19 0.44
CA TYR A 393 14.45 -12.71 1.35
C TYR A 393 14.60 -13.56 2.61
N SER A 394 14.52 -14.88 2.46
CA SER A 394 14.66 -15.82 3.59
C SER A 394 15.99 -15.72 4.32
N THR A 395 17.07 -15.34 3.62
CA THR A 395 18.38 -15.05 4.23
C THR A 395 18.34 -13.81 5.13
N GLN A 396 17.57 -12.80 4.75
CA GLN A 396 17.38 -11.58 5.52
C GLN A 396 16.48 -11.82 6.75
N VAL A 397 15.48 -12.69 6.63
CA VAL A 397 14.71 -13.18 7.79
C VAL A 397 15.64 -13.86 8.79
N SER A 398 16.56 -14.72 8.31
CA SER A 398 17.57 -15.37 9.16
C SER A 398 18.56 -14.38 9.77
N LEU A 399 18.95 -13.33 9.04
CA LEU A 399 19.80 -12.24 9.56
C LEU A 399 19.12 -11.52 10.72
N LEU A 400 17.83 -11.19 10.57
CA LEU A 400 17.04 -10.55 11.63
C LEU A 400 16.89 -11.44 12.86
N ASP A 401 16.53 -12.73 12.69
CA ASP A 401 16.44 -13.68 13.81
C ASP A 401 17.79 -13.79 14.57
N ASN A 402 18.89 -13.87 13.85
CA ASN A 402 20.22 -13.87 14.46
C ASN A 402 20.52 -12.54 15.19
N ALA A 403 20.07 -11.40 14.67
CA ALA A 403 20.26 -10.11 15.32
C ALA A 403 19.53 -10.02 16.67
N PHE A 404 18.31 -10.55 16.76
CA PHE A 404 17.57 -10.64 18.04
C PHE A 404 18.30 -11.54 19.04
N ARG A 405 18.82 -12.70 18.60
CA ARG A 405 19.57 -13.62 19.45
C ARG A 405 20.88 -13.00 19.95
N VAL A 406 21.60 -12.26 19.09
CA VAL A 406 22.80 -11.51 19.50
C VAL A 406 22.44 -10.41 20.49
N ALA A 407 21.31 -9.69 20.29
CA ALA A 407 20.84 -8.70 21.26
C ALA A 407 20.53 -9.34 22.62
N LEU A 408 19.85 -10.47 22.66
CA LEU A 408 19.61 -11.23 23.90
C LEU A 408 20.92 -11.65 24.58
N ALA A 409 21.90 -12.14 23.79
CA ALA A 409 23.20 -12.57 24.28
C ALA A 409 23.94 -11.45 25.06
N ARG A 410 23.73 -10.17 24.71
CA ARG A 410 24.33 -9.04 25.42
C ARG A 410 23.91 -8.95 26.89
N SER A 411 22.83 -9.61 27.29
CA SER A 411 22.38 -9.68 28.70
C SER A 411 22.49 -11.10 29.30
N TYR A 412 23.18 -12.03 28.64
CA TYR A 412 23.28 -13.40 29.10
C TYR A 412 23.77 -13.49 30.54
N LEU A 413 24.91 -12.83 30.90
CA LEU A 413 25.46 -12.81 32.24
C LEU A 413 24.54 -12.13 33.26
N THR A 414 23.80 -11.11 32.85
CA THR A 414 22.78 -10.47 33.70
C THR A 414 21.68 -11.43 34.05
N ILE A 415 21.19 -12.23 33.09
CA ILE A 415 20.13 -13.21 33.33
C ILE A 415 20.61 -14.31 34.26
N ILE A 416 21.74 -14.97 33.93
CA ILE A 416 22.21 -16.15 34.72
C ILE A 416 22.76 -15.79 36.10
N ASN A 417 23.23 -14.57 36.31
CA ASN A 417 23.70 -14.08 37.61
C ASN A 417 22.62 -13.38 38.43
N ASN A 418 21.39 -13.20 37.88
CA ASN A 418 20.29 -12.64 38.63
C ASN A 418 19.75 -13.68 39.64
N LYS A 419 20.10 -13.50 40.90
CA LYS A 419 19.74 -14.42 41.97
C LYS A 419 18.22 -14.63 42.07
N THR A 420 17.43 -13.57 41.99
CA THR A 420 15.96 -13.64 42.07
C THR A 420 15.38 -14.47 40.93
N LEU A 421 15.87 -14.31 39.69
CA LEU A 421 15.44 -15.12 38.56
C LEU A 421 15.88 -16.58 38.69
N MET A 422 17.12 -16.82 39.06
CA MET A 422 17.69 -18.19 39.15
C MET A 422 17.09 -19.01 40.30
N GLU A 423 16.68 -18.34 41.38
CA GLU A 423 16.00 -18.98 42.53
C GLU A 423 14.47 -19.06 42.30
N SER A 424 13.92 -18.47 41.22
CA SER A 424 12.51 -18.54 40.87
C SER A 424 12.08 -19.94 40.43
N LYS A 425 10.75 -20.17 40.36
CA LYS A 425 10.15 -21.44 39.92
C LYS A 425 10.78 -21.98 38.61
N TYR A 426 11.16 -21.10 37.71
CA TYR A 426 11.65 -21.45 36.37
C TYR A 426 13.13 -21.10 36.13
N GLY A 427 13.91 -20.76 37.17
CA GLY A 427 15.28 -20.29 36.98
C GLY A 427 16.21 -21.31 36.29
N LYS A 428 16.10 -22.57 36.66
CA LYS A 428 16.87 -23.67 36.00
C LYS A 428 16.42 -23.88 34.57
N ASP A 429 15.11 -23.90 34.35
CA ASP A 429 14.49 -24.05 33.01
C ASP A 429 14.88 -22.89 32.10
N MET A 430 14.90 -21.67 32.66
CA MET A 430 15.28 -20.44 31.94
C MET A 430 16.73 -20.51 31.45
N LYS A 431 17.64 -20.96 32.31
CA LYS A 431 19.07 -21.13 31.94
C LYS A 431 19.21 -22.15 30.83
N GLU A 432 18.57 -23.31 30.95
CA GLU A 432 18.59 -24.36 29.93
C GLU A 432 18.05 -23.84 28.57
N ALA A 433 16.91 -23.11 28.59
CA ALA A 433 16.32 -22.52 27.42
C ALA A 433 17.23 -21.44 26.79
N LEU A 434 17.83 -20.57 27.61
CA LEU A 434 18.76 -19.54 27.15
C LEU A 434 19.99 -20.15 26.48
N ASP A 435 20.58 -21.20 27.08
CA ASP A 435 21.71 -21.90 26.49
C ASP A 435 21.38 -22.50 25.13
N LYS A 436 20.15 -23.03 24.93
CA LYS A 436 19.65 -23.52 23.65
C LYS A 436 19.45 -22.40 22.61
N VAL A 437 18.83 -21.32 22.99
CA VAL A 437 18.64 -20.15 22.11
C VAL A 437 19.97 -19.57 21.63
N MET A 438 21.00 -19.67 22.47
CA MET A 438 22.37 -19.20 22.21
C MET A 438 23.21 -20.15 21.35
N GLU A 439 22.74 -21.37 21.07
CA GLU A 439 23.49 -22.34 20.23
C GLU A 439 23.79 -21.75 18.84
N GLY A 440 25.07 -21.70 18.47
CA GLY A 440 25.56 -21.18 17.20
C GLY A 440 25.88 -19.67 17.17
N ILE A 441 25.57 -18.90 18.23
CA ILE A 441 25.95 -17.48 18.33
C ILE A 441 27.41 -17.34 18.83
N GLY A 442 27.91 -18.29 19.56
CA GLY A 442 29.25 -18.30 20.11
C GLY A 442 29.45 -17.32 21.27
N TYR A 443 30.61 -17.40 21.93
CA TYR A 443 30.92 -16.53 23.07
C TYR A 443 31.09 -15.05 22.73
N TYR A 444 31.23 -14.67 21.46
CA TYR A 444 31.45 -13.29 21.02
C TYR A 444 30.27 -12.36 21.28
N GLY A 445 29.05 -12.89 21.43
CA GLY A 445 27.85 -12.12 21.74
C GLY A 445 27.58 -11.90 23.23
N VAL A 446 28.20 -12.71 24.15
CA VAL A 446 27.87 -12.71 25.56
C VAL A 446 28.25 -11.39 26.25
N GLY A 447 27.32 -10.85 27.05
CA GLY A 447 27.49 -9.61 27.78
C GLY A 447 26.70 -9.56 29.08
N SER A 448 26.79 -8.40 29.76
CA SER A 448 26.16 -8.12 31.06
C SER A 448 25.33 -6.85 31.04
N GLU A 449 24.74 -6.51 29.89
CA GLU A 449 23.82 -5.37 29.77
C GLU A 449 22.62 -5.57 30.68
N SER A 450 22.18 -4.54 31.39
CA SER A 450 21.04 -4.59 32.29
C SER A 450 19.71 -4.65 31.52
N PHE A 451 18.64 -5.06 32.18
CA PHE A 451 17.29 -5.08 31.55
C PHE A 451 16.81 -3.69 31.13
N ASP A 452 17.24 -2.65 31.84
CA ASP A 452 16.91 -1.27 31.49
C ASP A 452 17.70 -0.74 30.28
N GLU A 453 18.80 -1.40 29.91
CA GLU A 453 19.61 -1.09 28.73
C GLU A 453 19.28 -2.00 27.53
N ASN A 454 18.64 -3.15 27.77
CA ASN A 454 18.36 -4.13 26.73
C ASN A 454 16.93 -4.68 26.86
N TYR A 455 16.01 -4.04 26.13
CA TYR A 455 14.60 -4.42 26.17
C TYR A 455 14.31 -5.77 25.50
N VAL A 456 15.14 -6.23 24.55
CA VAL A 456 15.01 -7.58 23.97
C VAL A 456 15.16 -8.64 25.07
N ALA A 457 16.17 -8.48 25.93
CA ALA A 457 16.41 -9.41 27.02
C ALA A 457 15.33 -9.33 28.12
N SER A 458 14.91 -8.11 28.47
CA SER A 458 13.80 -7.89 29.42
C SER A 458 12.52 -8.58 28.96
N HIS A 459 12.15 -8.39 27.69
CA HIS A 459 10.94 -9.01 27.13
C HIS A 459 11.09 -10.53 27.00
N TRP A 460 12.26 -11.03 26.60
CA TRP A 460 12.51 -12.47 26.51
C TRP A 460 12.27 -13.18 27.86
N VAL A 461 12.79 -12.62 28.95
CA VAL A 461 12.61 -13.18 30.31
C VAL A 461 11.14 -13.23 30.70
N ASN A 462 10.39 -12.12 30.46
CA ASN A 462 8.97 -12.02 30.80
C ASN A 462 8.13 -12.97 29.93
N ASP A 463 8.44 -13.10 28.65
CA ASP A 463 7.73 -13.96 27.72
C ASP A 463 8.04 -15.44 27.98
N PHE A 464 9.29 -15.78 28.32
CA PHE A 464 9.66 -17.14 28.73
C PHE A 464 8.85 -17.60 29.96
N ILE A 465 8.77 -16.78 31.00
CA ILE A 465 7.98 -17.08 32.21
C ILE A 465 6.51 -17.29 31.83
N TYR A 466 5.95 -16.39 31.00
CA TYR A 466 4.57 -16.50 30.53
C TYR A 466 4.31 -17.83 29.80
N TYR A 467 5.19 -18.23 28.87
CA TYR A 467 5.04 -19.50 28.16
C TYR A 467 5.24 -20.73 29.05
N LYS A 468 6.10 -20.63 30.06
CA LYS A 468 6.24 -21.69 31.08
C LYS A 468 4.98 -21.83 31.92
N ASP A 469 4.30 -20.73 32.27
CA ASP A 469 3.02 -20.77 32.97
C ASP A 469 1.91 -21.37 32.10
N LEU A 470 2.00 -21.28 30.76
CA LEU A 470 1.14 -21.97 29.81
C LEU A 470 1.49 -23.47 29.63
N GLY A 471 2.53 -23.95 30.29
CA GLY A 471 2.95 -25.36 30.24
C GLY A 471 3.88 -25.71 29.07
N TYR A 472 4.43 -24.74 28.34
CA TYR A 472 5.38 -25.02 27.26
C TYR A 472 6.67 -25.61 27.80
N ASN A 473 7.28 -26.54 27.05
CA ASN A 473 8.59 -27.10 27.42
C ASN A 473 9.68 -26.02 27.31
N ASN A 474 10.84 -26.25 27.95
CA ASN A 474 11.91 -25.28 28.09
C ASN A 474 12.43 -24.76 26.73
N THR A 475 12.71 -25.70 25.82
CA THR A 475 13.24 -25.35 24.48
C THR A 475 12.24 -24.53 23.67
N TYR A 476 10.96 -24.97 23.60
CA TYR A 476 9.93 -24.28 22.87
C TYR A 476 9.66 -22.89 23.48
N ALA A 477 9.50 -22.80 24.79
CA ALA A 477 9.28 -21.53 25.50
C ALA A 477 10.41 -20.52 25.23
N GLY A 478 11.68 -20.97 25.27
CA GLY A 478 12.83 -20.10 24.99
C GLY A 478 12.89 -19.60 23.55
N GLU A 479 12.60 -20.47 22.60
CA GLU A 479 12.63 -20.16 21.17
C GLU A 479 11.49 -19.23 20.76
N VAL A 480 10.26 -19.49 21.19
CA VAL A 480 9.13 -18.60 20.86
C VAL A 480 9.23 -17.25 21.57
N ALA A 481 9.90 -17.19 22.74
CA ALA A 481 10.15 -15.94 23.46
C ALA A 481 11.12 -15.00 22.72
N ILE A 482 12.00 -15.51 21.83
CA ILE A 482 12.90 -14.70 21.02
C ILE A 482 12.37 -14.45 19.61
N THR A 483 11.35 -15.17 19.17
CA THR A 483 10.79 -15.00 17.82
C THR A 483 10.16 -13.62 17.65
N ARG A 484 10.59 -12.88 16.62
CA ARG A 484 10.14 -11.50 16.35
C ARG A 484 9.73 -11.27 14.91
N VAL A 485 9.84 -12.25 13.99
CA VAL A 485 9.45 -12.11 12.59
C VAL A 485 8.19 -12.92 12.33
N PHE A 486 7.14 -12.24 11.84
CA PHE A 486 5.82 -12.81 11.56
C PHE A 486 5.37 -12.41 10.17
N ALA A 487 4.64 -13.31 9.50
CA ALA A 487 4.16 -13.15 8.14
C ALA A 487 2.90 -14.01 7.88
N PRO A 488 2.22 -13.87 6.72
CA PRO A 488 1.21 -14.82 6.28
C PRO A 488 1.76 -16.27 6.21
N PRO A 489 0.90 -17.29 6.10
CA PRO A 489 1.34 -18.68 5.94
C PRO A 489 2.30 -18.87 4.75
N ASN A 490 3.09 -19.94 4.78
CA ASN A 490 3.99 -20.28 3.67
C ASN A 490 3.25 -20.39 2.34
N GLY A 491 3.75 -19.68 1.32
CA GLY A 491 3.16 -19.67 -0.01
C GLY A 491 1.96 -18.73 -0.18
N ASP A 492 1.46 -18.13 0.92
CA ASP A 492 0.34 -17.18 0.88
C ASP A 492 0.82 -15.73 0.90
N TYR A 493 -0.02 -14.86 0.34
CA TYR A 493 0.12 -13.40 0.34
C TYR A 493 -1.10 -12.76 1.00
N GLY A 494 -0.92 -11.54 1.55
CA GLY A 494 -1.98 -10.75 2.16
C GLY A 494 -2.34 -11.17 3.59
N ALA A 495 -2.69 -10.19 4.40
CA ALA A 495 -3.17 -10.40 5.76
C ALA A 495 -4.65 -10.83 5.80
N GLY A 496 -5.36 -10.70 4.67
CA GLY A 496 -6.74 -11.13 4.49
C GLY A 496 -7.78 -10.16 5.04
N ILE A 497 -7.35 -9.03 5.61
CA ILE A 497 -8.24 -8.00 6.18
C ILE A 497 -8.95 -7.23 5.08
N ALA A 498 -8.27 -6.92 3.95
CA ALA A 498 -8.88 -6.19 2.85
C ALA A 498 -10.16 -6.85 2.35
N LYS A 499 -10.13 -8.17 2.14
CA LYS A 499 -11.32 -8.93 1.75
C LYS A 499 -12.33 -9.03 2.89
N SER A 500 -11.89 -9.30 4.11
CA SER A 500 -12.78 -9.45 5.27
C SER A 500 -13.53 -8.15 5.56
N VAL A 501 -12.87 -6.99 5.46
CA VAL A 501 -13.48 -5.66 5.64
C VAL A 501 -14.58 -5.44 4.60
N SER A 502 -14.33 -5.77 3.33
CA SER A 502 -15.32 -5.63 2.25
C SER A 502 -16.59 -6.44 2.52
N LEU A 503 -16.48 -7.58 3.21
CA LEU A 503 -17.60 -8.44 3.60
C LEU A 503 -18.22 -7.98 4.93
N SER A 504 -18.63 -6.71 5.01
CA SER A 504 -19.07 -6.04 6.25
C SER A 504 -20.25 -6.67 6.99
N TRP A 505 -20.92 -7.64 6.38
CA TRP A 505 -22.02 -8.41 7.01
C TRP A 505 -21.57 -9.73 7.65
N THR A 506 -20.28 -10.09 7.53
CA THR A 506 -19.74 -11.37 8.04
C THR A 506 -19.11 -11.25 9.42
N TRP A 507 -18.90 -10.06 9.90
CA TRP A 507 -18.34 -9.78 11.22
C TRP A 507 -19.23 -8.80 12.00
N ASN A 508 -19.25 -8.93 13.32
CA ASN A 508 -20.12 -8.11 14.19
C ASN A 508 -19.39 -6.84 14.70
N ASN A 509 -18.09 -6.93 14.87
CA ASN A 509 -17.26 -5.82 15.35
C ASN A 509 -15.79 -6.03 14.94
N THR A 510 -14.98 -5.00 15.09
CA THR A 510 -13.56 -5.02 14.72
C THR A 510 -12.71 -6.02 15.51
N ASN A 511 -13.17 -6.49 16.69
CA ASN A 511 -12.47 -7.52 17.45
C ASN A 511 -12.47 -8.87 16.69
N ASP A 512 -13.52 -9.16 15.91
CA ASP A 512 -13.58 -10.39 15.12
C ASP A 512 -12.50 -10.34 14.00
N LEU A 513 -12.34 -9.17 13.36
CA LEU A 513 -11.29 -8.93 12.39
C LEU A 513 -9.88 -8.98 13.03
N ALA A 514 -9.73 -8.41 14.24
CA ALA A 514 -8.46 -8.46 14.96
C ALA A 514 -8.03 -9.90 15.28
N LYS A 515 -8.98 -10.75 15.73
CA LYS A 515 -8.72 -12.18 15.96
C LYS A 515 -8.37 -12.92 14.67
N PHE A 516 -9.08 -12.62 13.59
CA PHE A 516 -8.76 -13.17 12.27
C PHE A 516 -7.34 -12.79 11.84
N TYR A 517 -6.95 -11.51 11.98
CA TYR A 517 -5.60 -11.04 11.70
C TYR A 517 -4.54 -11.79 12.50
N LEU A 518 -4.76 -11.94 13.83
CA LEU A 518 -3.84 -12.68 14.71
C LEU A 518 -3.68 -14.14 14.28
N GLY A 519 -4.76 -14.79 13.87
CA GLY A 519 -4.72 -16.15 13.33
C GLY A 519 -3.97 -16.24 12.01
N ARG A 520 -4.24 -15.31 11.10
CA ARG A 520 -3.68 -15.29 9.75
C ARG A 520 -2.20 -14.91 9.72
N MET A 521 -1.81 -13.91 10.51
CA MET A 521 -0.45 -13.36 10.53
C MET A 521 0.45 -13.97 11.60
N GLY A 522 -0.10 -14.83 12.47
CA GLY A 522 0.64 -15.44 13.59
C GLY A 522 1.57 -16.58 13.20
N ASN A 523 2.15 -16.56 12.00
CA ASN A 523 3.12 -17.60 11.61
C ASN A 523 4.53 -17.12 11.89
N MET A 524 5.28 -17.94 12.61
CA MET A 524 6.63 -17.65 13.09
C MET A 524 7.67 -17.96 12.03
N TYR A 525 8.63 -17.06 11.86
CA TYR A 525 9.77 -17.23 10.95
C TYR A 525 11.06 -16.95 11.71
N SER A 526 11.67 -18.03 12.19
CA SER A 526 12.88 -18.02 12.98
C SER A 526 13.75 -19.23 12.61
N LYS A 527 14.93 -19.35 13.22
CA LYS A 527 15.89 -20.43 12.98
C LYS A 527 15.26 -21.83 13.12
N ASN A 528 14.41 -22.02 14.13
CA ASN A 528 13.88 -23.33 14.49
C ASN A 528 12.41 -23.52 14.11
N TYR A 529 11.69 -22.45 13.80
CA TYR A 529 10.27 -22.48 13.42
C TYR A 529 10.07 -21.65 12.16
N TRP A 530 9.71 -22.31 11.07
CA TRP A 530 9.50 -21.68 9.77
C TRP A 530 8.09 -21.97 9.27
N GLY A 531 7.19 -20.98 9.46
CA GLY A 531 5.78 -21.07 9.08
C GLY A 531 4.90 -21.81 10.08
N GLU A 532 5.38 -22.08 11.29
CA GLU A 532 4.54 -22.62 12.36
C GLU A 532 3.60 -21.54 12.88
N THR A 533 2.30 -21.85 12.89
CA THR A 533 1.25 -20.89 13.29
C THR A 533 1.05 -20.94 14.81
N ASN A 534 1.24 -19.83 15.48
CA ASN A 534 0.92 -19.67 16.89
C ASN A 534 0.38 -18.26 17.22
N PRO A 535 -0.94 -18.05 17.14
CA PRO A 535 -1.56 -16.76 17.44
C PRO A 535 -1.35 -16.27 18.87
N VAL A 536 -1.17 -17.20 19.82
CA VAL A 536 -0.91 -16.86 21.22
C VAL A 536 0.48 -16.22 21.37
N VAL A 537 1.48 -16.79 20.69
CA VAL A 537 2.82 -16.20 20.64
C VAL A 537 2.79 -14.83 19.98
N PHE A 538 2.12 -14.71 18.85
CA PHE A 538 2.02 -13.43 18.13
C PHE A 538 1.33 -12.36 18.98
N ALA A 539 0.20 -12.68 19.59
CA ALA A 539 -0.50 -11.76 20.49
C ALA A 539 0.37 -11.35 21.68
N ARG A 540 1.13 -12.30 22.27
CA ARG A 540 2.03 -12.01 23.39
C ARG A 540 3.17 -11.07 22.97
N VAL A 541 3.75 -11.28 21.80
CA VAL A 541 4.83 -10.44 21.29
C VAL A 541 4.33 -9.03 20.97
N LEU A 542 3.08 -8.87 20.48
CA LEU A 542 2.44 -7.57 20.25
C LEU A 542 2.00 -6.85 21.54
N ASN A 543 1.92 -7.55 22.66
CA ASN A 543 1.54 -6.93 23.94
C ASN A 543 2.56 -5.83 24.32
N ASN A 544 2.05 -4.71 24.84
CA ASN A 544 2.84 -3.50 25.17
C ASN A 544 3.58 -2.87 23.98
N THR A 545 3.09 -3.06 22.75
CA THR A 545 3.52 -2.29 21.59
C THR A 545 2.69 -1.01 21.52
N ASP A 546 3.33 0.15 21.67
CA ASP A 546 2.67 1.46 21.63
C ASP A 546 2.77 2.14 20.27
N ASP A 547 3.78 1.76 19.47
CA ASP A 547 4.13 2.42 18.22
C ASP A 547 4.26 1.41 17.08
N ILE A 548 3.67 1.74 15.94
CA ILE A 548 3.78 1.02 14.68
C ILE A 548 4.48 1.93 13.67
N ILE A 549 5.52 1.42 13.03
CA ILE A 549 6.24 2.11 11.97
C ILE A 549 6.00 1.36 10.66
N VAL A 550 5.43 2.06 9.71
CA VAL A 550 5.29 1.59 8.33
C VAL A 550 6.11 2.47 7.41
N SER A 551 6.34 2.06 6.18
CA SER A 551 7.18 2.77 5.24
C SER A 551 6.51 2.94 3.90
N ARG A 552 6.93 3.99 3.19
CA ARG A 552 6.58 4.21 1.79
C ARG A 552 7.77 4.83 1.05
N ASN A 553 8.34 4.10 0.09
CA ASN A 553 9.45 4.57 -0.74
C ASN A 553 9.10 4.61 -2.25
N THR A 554 7.82 4.55 -2.60
CA THR A 554 7.33 4.70 -3.98
C THR A 554 6.57 6.02 -4.16
N ASN A 555 6.62 6.56 -5.38
CA ASN A 555 5.81 7.71 -5.79
C ASN A 555 4.52 7.29 -6.50
N VAL A 556 4.43 6.04 -6.95
CA VAL A 556 3.30 5.49 -7.72
C VAL A 556 2.13 5.18 -6.80
N TYR A 557 2.37 4.41 -5.73
CA TYR A 557 1.33 3.97 -4.80
C TYR A 557 1.29 4.83 -3.54
N GLY A 558 0.08 5.23 -3.14
CA GLY A 558 -0.20 5.90 -1.87
C GLY A 558 -0.64 4.94 -0.78
N VAL A 559 -0.76 5.44 0.44
CA VAL A 559 -1.35 4.68 1.55
C VAL A 559 -2.86 4.57 1.43
N ALA A 560 -3.49 5.45 0.63
CA ALA A 560 -4.93 5.47 0.42
C ALA A 560 -5.39 4.67 -0.80
N ASP A 561 -4.53 4.33 -1.76
CA ASP A 561 -4.91 3.62 -2.99
C ASP A 561 -4.33 2.20 -3.12
N ASN A 562 -3.48 1.80 -2.20
CA ASN A 562 -2.98 0.44 -2.10
C ASN A 562 -3.61 -0.26 -0.90
N ASP A 563 -4.40 -1.29 -1.17
CA ASP A 563 -5.12 -2.09 -0.17
C ASP A 563 -4.19 -2.81 0.80
N ASP A 564 -2.96 -3.17 0.39
CA ASP A 564 -1.98 -3.78 1.28
C ASP A 564 -1.68 -2.93 2.53
N PHE A 565 -1.74 -1.60 2.43
CA PHE A 565 -1.46 -0.74 3.58
C PHE A 565 -2.48 -0.93 4.71
N PHE A 566 -3.77 -0.93 4.42
CA PHE A 566 -4.74 -1.19 5.49
C PHE A 566 -4.91 -2.69 5.78
N ASP A 567 -4.67 -3.58 4.81
CA ASP A 567 -4.67 -5.02 5.01
C ASP A 567 -3.67 -5.44 6.08
N TYR A 568 -2.41 -5.08 5.89
CA TYR A 568 -1.33 -5.42 6.81
C TYR A 568 -1.29 -4.50 8.03
N TRP A 569 -1.28 -3.18 7.83
CA TRP A 569 -0.97 -2.23 8.91
C TRP A 569 -2.21 -1.75 9.63
N GLY A 570 -3.30 -1.54 8.93
CA GLY A 570 -4.60 -1.36 9.55
C GLY A 570 -4.99 -2.57 10.38
N GLY A 571 -4.81 -3.79 9.82
CA GLY A 571 -5.00 -5.04 10.54
C GLY A 571 -4.13 -5.16 11.79
N LEU A 572 -2.85 -4.79 11.69
CA LEU A 572 -1.94 -4.75 12.84
C LEU A 572 -2.40 -3.75 13.90
N SER A 573 -2.84 -2.56 13.48
CA SER A 573 -3.39 -1.55 14.40
C SER A 573 -4.59 -2.06 15.18
N MET A 574 -5.53 -2.75 14.50
CA MET A 574 -6.67 -3.40 15.16
C MET A 574 -6.22 -4.48 16.15
N ALA A 575 -5.29 -5.35 15.75
CA ALA A 575 -4.78 -6.43 16.58
C ALA A 575 -4.10 -5.90 17.85
N VAL A 576 -3.25 -4.87 17.73
CA VAL A 576 -2.60 -4.20 18.87
C VAL A 576 -3.63 -3.50 19.74
N SER A 577 -4.63 -2.82 19.14
CA SER A 577 -5.73 -2.19 19.89
C SER A 577 -6.55 -3.21 20.69
N TYR A 578 -6.84 -4.35 20.08
CA TYR A 578 -7.57 -5.45 20.72
C TYR A 578 -6.79 -6.03 21.91
N ILE A 579 -5.46 -6.20 21.79
CA ILE A 579 -4.61 -6.76 22.84
C ILE A 579 -4.41 -5.76 23.99
N ASN A 580 -4.09 -4.51 23.66
CA ASN A 580 -3.67 -3.49 24.64
C ASN A 580 -4.81 -2.60 25.16
N GLY A 581 -6.01 -2.70 24.58
CA GLY A 581 -7.16 -1.86 24.93
C GLY A 581 -7.02 -0.38 24.54
N LYS A 582 -6.00 -0.04 23.75
CA LYS A 582 -5.73 1.31 23.20
C LYS A 582 -5.18 1.25 21.80
N THR A 583 -5.53 2.24 20.98
CA THR A 583 -5.01 2.38 19.63
C THR A 583 -3.53 2.78 19.68
N PRO A 584 -2.62 2.03 19.01
CA PRO A 584 -1.21 2.39 18.95
C PRO A 584 -1.00 3.64 18.07
N ASN A 585 0.09 4.38 18.31
CA ASN A 585 0.54 5.36 17.32
C ASN A 585 0.95 4.62 16.03
N MET A 586 0.69 5.23 14.88
CA MET A 586 1.14 4.69 13.61
C MET A 586 1.78 5.81 12.80
N ASN A 587 3.05 5.66 12.50
CA ASN A 587 3.82 6.62 11.74
C ASN A 587 4.31 6.00 10.44
N VAL A 588 4.26 6.79 9.38
CA VAL A 588 4.71 6.43 8.03
C VAL A 588 6.04 7.09 7.76
N LEU A 589 7.07 6.29 7.55
CA LEU A 589 8.40 6.72 7.14
C LEU A 589 8.40 6.90 5.62
N MET A 590 8.43 8.15 5.18
CA MET A 590 8.36 8.57 3.79
C MET A 590 9.76 8.83 3.26
N TYR A 591 10.25 8.04 2.30
CA TYR A 591 11.58 8.19 1.70
C TYR A 591 11.65 7.84 0.21
N GLY A 592 10.53 8.02 -0.51
CA GLY A 592 10.52 7.99 -1.97
C GLY A 592 11.46 9.03 -2.60
N ASN A 593 11.66 10.17 -1.90
CA ASN A 593 12.78 11.08 -2.15
C ASN A 593 13.86 10.83 -1.10
N LYS A 594 14.98 10.21 -1.50
CA LYS A 594 16.09 9.84 -0.60
C LYS A 594 16.78 11.04 0.02
N ASP A 595 16.75 12.19 -0.65
CA ASP A 595 17.43 13.42 -0.18
C ASP A 595 16.62 14.14 0.90
N LYS A 596 15.30 13.89 0.96
CA LYS A 596 14.36 14.56 1.87
C LYS A 596 13.41 13.57 2.56
N PRO A 597 13.95 12.55 3.26
CA PRO A 597 13.09 11.62 4.00
C PRO A 597 12.42 12.34 5.18
N TYR A 598 11.21 11.93 5.51
CA TYR A 598 10.48 12.43 6.67
C TYR A 598 9.57 11.35 7.25
N ILE A 599 9.08 11.56 8.47
CA ILE A 599 8.12 10.69 9.13
C ILE A 599 6.89 11.50 9.54
N SER A 600 5.71 10.90 9.41
CA SER A 600 4.45 11.56 9.77
C SER A 600 3.42 10.52 10.20
N SER A 601 2.43 10.94 11.00
CA SER A 601 1.35 10.03 11.41
C SER A 601 0.52 9.60 10.20
N ILE A 602 -0.05 8.40 10.26
CA ILE A 602 -0.92 7.86 9.19
C ILE A 602 -2.12 8.78 8.95
N GLU A 603 -2.66 9.39 9.99
CA GLU A 603 -3.76 10.35 9.91
C GLU A 603 -3.39 11.55 9.04
N THR A 604 -2.19 12.09 9.24
CA THR A 604 -1.65 13.21 8.45
C THR A 604 -1.39 12.80 7.02
N VAL A 605 -0.78 11.62 6.80
CA VAL A 605 -0.46 11.12 5.45
C VAL A 605 -1.73 10.90 4.65
N LEU A 606 -2.74 10.19 5.19
CA LEU A 606 -4.03 9.97 4.54
C LEU A 606 -4.74 11.28 4.22
N SER A 607 -4.80 12.22 5.18
CA SER A 607 -5.42 13.51 4.99
C SER A 607 -4.72 14.33 3.89
N LYS A 608 -3.38 14.28 3.84
CA LYS A 608 -2.59 14.97 2.82
C LYS A 608 -2.77 14.31 1.43
N GLU A 609 -2.77 13.00 1.36
CA GLU A 609 -2.99 12.28 0.09
C GLU A 609 -4.38 12.54 -0.48
N THR A 610 -5.43 12.58 0.36
CA THR A 610 -6.77 12.91 -0.13
C THR A 610 -6.81 14.32 -0.74
N ALA A 611 -6.17 15.29 -0.10
CA ALA A 611 -6.12 16.67 -0.59
C ALA A 611 -5.22 16.83 -1.83
N THR A 612 -4.08 16.14 -1.90
CA THR A 612 -3.12 16.34 -3.00
C THR A 612 -3.42 15.49 -4.24
N ARG A 613 -4.11 14.37 -4.07
CA ARG A 613 -4.41 13.40 -5.13
C ARG A 613 -5.90 13.29 -5.40
N TYR A 614 -6.67 12.62 -4.55
CA TYR A 614 -8.03 12.18 -4.86
C TYR A 614 -9.06 13.29 -4.98
N PHE A 615 -8.85 14.42 -4.30
CA PHE A 615 -9.71 15.61 -4.44
C PHE A 615 -9.08 16.69 -5.32
N ASN A 616 -7.95 16.40 -5.97
CA ASN A 616 -7.29 17.31 -6.89
C ASN A 616 -7.96 17.25 -8.27
N PRO A 617 -8.48 18.39 -8.81
CA PRO A 617 -9.11 18.43 -10.13
C PRO A 617 -8.24 17.86 -11.26
N ASN A 618 -6.92 18.09 -11.22
CA ASN A 618 -6.00 17.59 -12.26
C ASN A 618 -5.89 16.06 -12.23
N TRP A 619 -5.86 15.46 -11.02
CA TRP A 619 -5.87 14.02 -10.88
C TRP A 619 -7.18 13.41 -11.38
N ILE A 620 -8.31 14.03 -11.03
CA ILE A 620 -9.65 13.59 -11.47
C ILE A 620 -9.74 13.61 -13.00
N LEU A 621 -9.30 14.70 -13.64
CA LEU A 621 -9.28 14.82 -15.10
C LEU A 621 -8.36 13.77 -15.74
N GLY A 622 -7.21 13.47 -15.12
CA GLY A 622 -6.35 12.38 -15.56
C GLY A 622 -7.08 11.05 -15.56
N MET A 623 -7.78 10.70 -14.46
CA MET A 623 -8.57 9.47 -14.37
C MET A 623 -9.75 9.46 -15.35
N MET A 624 -10.39 10.60 -15.60
CA MET A 624 -11.48 10.67 -16.57
C MET A 624 -11.04 10.35 -18.00
N ASN A 625 -9.79 10.62 -18.36
CA ASN A 625 -9.23 10.25 -19.66
C ASN A 625 -9.04 8.75 -19.83
N GLU A 626 -9.02 7.98 -18.74
CA GLU A 626 -8.81 6.53 -18.73
C GLU A 626 -10.10 5.70 -18.82
N GLY A 627 -11.24 6.38 -19.04
CA GLY A 627 -12.54 5.71 -19.19
C GLY A 627 -12.87 4.82 -17.98
N TYR A 628 -13.36 3.59 -18.23
CA TYR A 628 -13.75 2.68 -17.15
C TYR A 628 -12.60 2.32 -16.19
N SER A 629 -11.37 2.22 -16.67
CA SER A 629 -10.21 1.93 -15.80
C SER A 629 -9.99 3.04 -14.77
N GLY A 630 -10.12 4.32 -15.18
CA GLY A 630 -10.05 5.45 -14.26
C GLY A 630 -11.24 5.52 -13.30
N ALA A 631 -12.46 5.24 -13.78
CA ALA A 631 -13.65 5.18 -12.94
C ALA A 631 -13.53 4.08 -11.88
N ARG A 632 -13.05 2.90 -12.27
CA ARG A 632 -12.79 1.78 -11.37
C ARG A 632 -11.69 2.11 -10.36
N TYR A 633 -10.67 2.86 -10.75
CA TYR A 633 -9.62 3.30 -9.81
C TYR A 633 -10.22 4.16 -8.68
N ILE A 634 -11.08 5.12 -9.01
CA ILE A 634 -11.79 5.95 -8.02
C ILE A 634 -12.61 5.08 -7.06
N SER A 635 -13.39 4.12 -7.57
CA SER A 635 -14.24 3.29 -6.73
C SER A 635 -13.46 2.26 -5.90
N ASN A 636 -12.60 1.45 -6.54
CA ASN A 636 -11.99 0.29 -5.90
C ASN A 636 -10.67 0.61 -5.21
N LYS A 637 -9.85 1.50 -5.78
CA LYS A 637 -8.54 1.82 -5.20
C LYS A 637 -8.58 2.99 -4.23
N PHE A 638 -9.49 3.95 -4.41
CA PHE A 638 -9.62 5.04 -3.46
C PHE A 638 -10.75 4.83 -2.45
N LEU A 639 -12.03 4.83 -2.88
CA LEU A 639 -13.16 4.83 -1.94
C LEU A 639 -13.25 3.54 -1.12
N ASN A 640 -13.00 2.39 -1.73
CA ASN A 640 -13.00 1.12 -1.02
C ASN A 640 -11.85 1.03 0.01
N ASN A 641 -10.67 1.55 -0.33
CA ASN A 641 -9.55 1.58 0.61
C ASN A 641 -9.76 2.63 1.72
N LEU A 642 -10.42 3.75 1.42
CA LEU A 642 -10.84 4.70 2.44
C LEU A 642 -11.78 4.04 3.46
N PHE A 643 -12.72 3.20 2.98
CA PHE A 643 -13.56 2.37 3.84
C PHE A 643 -12.73 1.36 4.64
N GLY A 644 -11.74 0.72 4.01
CA GLY A 644 -10.80 -0.17 4.69
C GLY A 644 -10.08 0.50 5.86
N TRP A 645 -9.58 1.70 5.66
CA TRP A 645 -8.96 2.49 6.72
C TRP A 645 -9.96 2.92 7.80
N ALA A 646 -11.19 3.31 7.42
CA ALA A 646 -12.22 3.68 8.38
C ALA A 646 -12.59 2.52 9.32
N VAL A 647 -12.62 1.29 8.82
CA VAL A 647 -12.85 0.09 9.63
C VAL A 647 -11.66 -0.25 10.52
N THR A 648 -10.46 -0.26 9.94
CA THR A 648 -9.27 -0.76 10.63
C THR A 648 -8.63 0.27 11.55
N ARG A 649 -8.82 1.57 11.25
CA ARG A 649 -8.31 2.70 12.04
C ARG A 649 -9.26 3.91 11.94
N PRO A 650 -10.39 3.91 12.66
CA PRO A 650 -11.43 4.93 12.50
C PRO A 650 -10.95 6.39 12.64
N ASN A 651 -9.95 6.63 13.49
CA ASN A 651 -9.40 7.98 13.69
C ASN A 651 -8.59 8.51 12.49
N ALA A 652 -8.20 7.64 11.56
CA ALA A 652 -7.46 8.05 10.38
C ALA A 652 -8.35 8.65 9.30
N VAL A 653 -9.64 8.24 9.26
CA VAL A 653 -10.61 8.70 8.27
C VAL A 653 -11.68 9.54 8.97
N ASN A 654 -11.55 10.85 8.84
CA ASN A 654 -12.49 11.79 9.42
C ASN A 654 -13.74 11.99 8.55
N ASN A 655 -14.84 12.43 9.16
CA ASN A 655 -16.13 12.65 8.49
C ASN A 655 -16.01 13.55 7.23
N TRP A 656 -15.14 14.56 7.29
CA TRP A 656 -14.95 15.49 6.16
C TRP A 656 -14.41 14.80 4.89
N MET A 657 -13.68 13.68 5.01
CA MET A 657 -13.18 12.94 3.85
C MET A 657 -14.32 12.27 3.09
N TRP A 658 -15.35 11.82 3.81
CA TRP A 658 -16.58 11.27 3.24
C TRP A 658 -17.45 12.38 2.62
N ASP A 659 -17.61 13.49 3.34
CA ASP A 659 -18.33 14.66 2.82
C ASP A 659 -17.69 15.18 1.53
N GLU A 660 -16.37 15.25 1.49
CA GLU A 660 -15.65 15.71 0.31
C GLU A 660 -15.72 14.68 -0.83
N SER A 661 -15.64 13.38 -0.53
CA SER A 661 -15.85 12.33 -1.53
C SER A 661 -17.22 12.42 -2.19
N TYR A 662 -18.26 12.64 -1.40
CA TYR A 662 -19.61 12.88 -1.90
C TYR A 662 -19.70 14.17 -2.74
N ASN A 663 -19.13 15.27 -2.23
CA ASN A 663 -19.18 16.55 -2.93
C ASN A 663 -18.42 16.52 -4.26
N VAL A 664 -17.27 15.86 -4.31
CA VAL A 664 -16.43 15.77 -5.52
C VAL A 664 -17.03 14.81 -6.54
N TYR A 665 -17.33 13.57 -6.15
CA TYR A 665 -17.67 12.52 -7.11
C TYR A 665 -19.18 12.36 -7.37
N ILE A 666 -20.03 12.80 -6.44
CA ILE A 666 -21.49 12.68 -6.58
C ILE A 666 -22.15 14.02 -6.91
N LYS A 667 -21.57 15.14 -6.45
CA LYS A 667 -22.10 16.49 -6.72
C LYS A 667 -21.26 17.32 -7.70
N ASP A 668 -20.19 16.77 -8.24
CA ASP A 668 -19.28 17.47 -9.16
C ASP A 668 -18.85 18.85 -8.66
N LYS A 669 -18.33 18.92 -7.46
CA LYS A 669 -17.93 20.17 -6.77
C LYS A 669 -17.13 21.14 -7.63
N TYR A 670 -16.33 20.63 -8.56
CA TYR A 670 -15.45 21.43 -9.41
C TYR A 670 -16.00 21.69 -10.80
N ASN A 671 -17.22 21.23 -11.12
CA ASN A 671 -17.85 21.31 -12.43
C ASN A 671 -16.97 20.72 -13.55
N LEU A 672 -16.37 19.55 -13.29
CA LEU A 672 -15.56 18.80 -14.26
C LEU A 672 -16.40 17.88 -15.15
N GLY A 673 -17.67 17.68 -14.83
CA GLY A 673 -18.53 16.67 -15.44
C GLY A 673 -18.25 15.26 -14.90
N VAL A 674 -17.57 15.12 -13.74
CA VAL A 674 -17.16 13.80 -13.21
C VAL A 674 -18.35 12.93 -12.83
N THR A 675 -19.43 13.49 -12.32
CA THR A 675 -20.63 12.75 -11.96
C THR A 675 -21.33 12.17 -13.20
N ASP A 676 -21.51 12.98 -14.24
CA ASP A 676 -22.11 12.55 -15.52
C ASP A 676 -21.19 11.51 -16.20
N TRP A 677 -19.88 11.71 -16.16
CA TRP A 677 -18.91 10.76 -16.69
C TRP A 677 -18.96 9.42 -15.94
N LEU A 678 -19.02 9.42 -14.60
CA LEU A 678 -19.16 8.20 -13.80
C LEU A 678 -20.47 7.47 -14.10
N GLN A 679 -21.56 8.19 -14.42
CA GLN A 679 -22.85 7.59 -14.75
C GLN A 679 -22.99 7.20 -16.23
N SER A 680 -21.97 7.41 -17.05
CA SER A 680 -22.00 7.12 -18.48
C SER A 680 -21.43 5.73 -18.82
N GLY A 681 -22.09 5.01 -19.72
CA GLY A 681 -21.62 3.73 -20.26
C GLY A 681 -21.17 2.75 -19.15
N ASN A 682 -20.04 2.08 -19.36
CA ASN A 682 -19.50 1.12 -18.39
C ASN A 682 -19.00 1.78 -17.09
N ASN A 683 -18.72 3.08 -17.07
CA ASN A 683 -18.32 3.80 -15.87
C ASN A 683 -19.41 3.73 -14.79
N ASN A 684 -20.66 3.51 -15.19
CA ASN A 684 -21.78 3.41 -14.26
C ASN A 684 -21.62 2.27 -13.24
N TYR A 685 -20.93 1.19 -13.58
CA TYR A 685 -20.62 0.13 -12.63
C TYR A 685 -19.69 0.63 -11.51
N ALA A 686 -18.73 1.48 -11.84
CA ALA A 686 -17.88 2.14 -10.84
C ALA A 686 -18.67 3.17 -10.00
N PHE A 687 -19.62 3.88 -10.61
CA PHE A 687 -20.54 4.78 -9.88
C PHE A 687 -21.38 4.00 -8.85
N ILE A 688 -21.99 2.87 -9.25
CA ILE A 688 -22.78 2.01 -8.36
C ILE A 688 -21.91 1.52 -7.19
N SER A 689 -20.68 1.11 -7.47
CA SER A 689 -19.73 0.69 -6.43
C SER A 689 -19.37 1.84 -5.49
N SER A 690 -19.07 3.04 -6.02
CA SER A 690 -18.73 4.23 -5.24
C SER A 690 -19.88 4.65 -4.32
N ALA A 691 -21.09 4.75 -4.87
CA ALA A 691 -22.28 5.11 -4.11
C ALA A 691 -22.61 4.05 -3.04
N GLY A 692 -22.46 2.77 -3.38
CA GLY A 692 -22.62 1.65 -2.44
C GLY A 692 -21.62 1.72 -1.28
N THR A 693 -20.36 2.05 -1.54
CA THR A 693 -19.33 2.24 -0.50
C THR A 693 -19.67 3.40 0.43
N LEU A 694 -20.09 4.55 -0.11
CA LEU A 694 -20.53 5.70 0.68
C LEU A 694 -21.73 5.36 1.57
N LEU A 695 -22.75 4.69 1.01
CA LEU A 695 -23.91 4.22 1.79
C LEU A 695 -23.50 3.20 2.87
N THR A 696 -22.56 2.31 2.57
CA THR A 696 -22.06 1.34 3.55
C THR A 696 -21.28 2.04 4.66
N ALA A 697 -20.49 3.06 4.34
CA ALA A 697 -19.79 3.88 5.34
C ALA A 697 -20.78 4.60 6.26
N ALA A 698 -21.87 5.14 5.71
CA ALA A 698 -22.92 5.78 6.51
C ALA A 698 -23.69 4.76 7.37
N TYR A 699 -24.04 3.59 6.81
CA TYR A 699 -24.71 2.51 7.53
C TYR A 699 -23.88 2.02 8.74
N ASN A 700 -22.58 1.90 8.59
CA ASN A 700 -21.68 1.45 9.66
C ASN A 700 -21.27 2.60 10.62
N GLY A 701 -21.76 3.84 10.43
CA GLY A 701 -21.50 4.98 11.30
C GLY A 701 -20.13 5.65 11.08
N TYR A 702 -19.38 5.29 10.02
CA TYR A 702 -18.12 5.95 9.65
C TYR A 702 -18.33 7.28 8.95
N TRP A 703 -19.48 7.49 8.34
CA TRP A 703 -19.90 8.74 7.74
C TRP A 703 -21.21 9.24 8.37
N GLN A 704 -21.16 10.40 9.01
CA GLN A 704 -22.31 11.08 9.58
C GLN A 704 -22.74 12.19 8.64
N THR A 705 -23.94 12.08 8.05
CA THR A 705 -24.49 13.06 7.11
C THR A 705 -25.98 13.24 7.33
N ASP A 706 -26.56 14.27 6.66
CA ASP A 706 -27.99 14.56 6.79
C ASP A 706 -28.85 13.63 5.93
N LYS A 707 -30.15 13.59 6.28
CA LYS A 707 -31.14 12.74 5.61
C LYS A 707 -31.27 13.04 4.11
N GLY A 708 -31.23 14.33 3.72
CA GLY A 708 -31.36 14.74 2.31
C GLY A 708 -30.17 14.25 1.48
N THR A 709 -28.98 14.25 2.04
CA THR A 709 -27.79 13.67 1.40
C THR A 709 -27.94 12.18 1.17
N LEU A 710 -28.46 11.43 2.16
CA LEU A 710 -28.72 10.00 2.04
C LEU A 710 -29.82 9.70 1.01
N GLU A 711 -30.91 10.48 1.01
CA GLU A 711 -32.01 10.34 0.03
C GLU A 711 -31.53 10.58 -1.41
N ASN A 712 -30.72 11.62 -1.60
CA ASN A 712 -30.13 11.89 -2.92
C ASN A 712 -29.22 10.75 -3.39
N LEU A 713 -28.26 10.34 -2.55
CA LEU A 713 -27.30 9.28 -2.87
C LEU A 713 -27.97 7.93 -3.12
N ALA A 714 -28.88 7.51 -2.24
CA ALA A 714 -29.59 6.24 -2.38
C ALA A 714 -30.50 6.21 -3.63
N THR A 715 -31.13 7.35 -3.96
CA THR A 715 -31.95 7.47 -5.17
C THR A 715 -31.11 7.38 -6.44
N MET A 716 -29.97 8.07 -6.51
CA MET A 716 -29.04 8.00 -7.65
C MET A 716 -28.48 6.59 -7.81
N TRP A 717 -28.08 5.96 -6.71
CA TRP A 717 -27.60 4.57 -6.68
C TRP A 717 -28.65 3.58 -7.18
N ALA A 718 -29.89 3.66 -6.69
CA ALA A 718 -30.98 2.81 -7.12
C ALA A 718 -31.33 3.02 -8.60
N ASN A 719 -31.37 4.24 -9.09
CA ASN A 719 -31.57 4.54 -10.50
C ASN A 719 -30.51 3.89 -11.39
N SER A 720 -29.22 3.99 -10.99
CA SER A 720 -28.12 3.39 -11.73
C SER A 720 -28.24 1.86 -11.78
N ILE A 721 -28.64 1.23 -10.69
CA ILE A 721 -28.90 -0.24 -10.65
C ILE A 721 -30.09 -0.61 -11.51
N ILE A 722 -31.17 0.17 -11.50
CA ILE A 722 -32.37 -0.11 -12.32
C ILE A 722 -32.05 -0.07 -13.81
N VAL A 723 -31.20 0.86 -14.23
CA VAL A 723 -30.86 1.08 -15.65
C VAL A 723 -29.80 0.10 -16.14
N ASN A 724 -28.76 -0.18 -15.34
CA ASN A 724 -27.56 -0.87 -15.80
C ASN A 724 -27.39 -2.28 -15.18
N GLY A 725 -28.30 -2.66 -14.27
CA GLY A 725 -28.15 -3.89 -13.48
C GLY A 725 -27.27 -3.70 -12.25
N VAL A 726 -27.15 -4.78 -11.49
CA VAL A 726 -26.40 -4.77 -10.22
C VAL A 726 -24.90 -4.84 -10.51
N ALA A 727 -24.14 -3.87 -10.00
CA ALA A 727 -22.70 -3.98 -9.87
C ALA A 727 -22.36 -3.92 -8.38
N CYS A 728 -21.63 -4.89 -7.93
CA CYS A 728 -21.31 -4.98 -6.52
C CYS A 728 -19.91 -4.44 -6.24
N CYS A 729 -19.81 -3.44 -5.33
CA CYS A 729 -18.68 -3.52 -4.41
C CYS A 729 -18.94 -4.71 -3.47
N ASP A 730 -17.91 -5.40 -3.06
CA ASP A 730 -18.06 -6.52 -2.13
C ASP A 730 -18.77 -6.11 -0.83
N CYS A 731 -18.82 -4.81 -0.51
CA CYS A 731 -19.38 -4.27 0.73
C CYS A 731 -20.90 -4.08 0.73
N SER A 732 -21.58 -4.04 -0.43
CA SER A 732 -23.00 -3.66 -0.50
C SER A 732 -23.94 -4.81 -0.87
N CYS A 733 -23.69 -5.55 -1.95
CA CYS A 733 -24.68 -6.47 -2.48
C CYS A 733 -24.99 -7.69 -1.61
N GLY A 734 -24.03 -8.18 -0.82
CA GLY A 734 -24.24 -9.25 0.15
C GLY A 734 -24.80 -8.76 1.49
N ASN A 735 -24.76 -7.44 1.73
CA ASN A 735 -25.17 -6.84 3.01
C ASN A 735 -26.67 -6.55 3.00
N ILE A 736 -27.50 -7.56 3.28
CA ILE A 736 -28.96 -7.44 3.32
C ILE A 736 -29.43 -6.38 4.33
N ALA A 737 -28.77 -6.25 5.46
CA ALA A 737 -29.12 -5.26 6.48
C ALA A 737 -28.88 -3.83 5.97
N MET A 738 -27.74 -3.59 5.31
CA MET A 738 -27.45 -2.30 4.67
C MET A 738 -28.43 -2.03 3.52
N LEU A 739 -28.73 -3.00 2.67
CA LEU A 739 -29.70 -2.84 1.58
C LEU A 739 -31.09 -2.43 2.12
N LYS A 740 -31.57 -3.07 3.19
CA LYS A 740 -32.82 -2.69 3.87
C LYS A 740 -32.77 -1.30 4.50
N TRP A 741 -31.63 -0.94 5.07
CA TRP A 741 -31.45 0.40 5.62
C TRP A 741 -31.42 1.47 4.51
N ALA A 742 -30.66 1.24 3.44
CA ALA A 742 -30.56 2.16 2.30
C ALA A 742 -31.91 2.35 1.59
N SER A 743 -32.74 1.29 1.52
CA SER A 743 -34.06 1.35 0.90
C SER A 743 -35.01 2.38 1.53
N GLN A 744 -34.79 2.74 2.79
CA GLN A 744 -35.59 3.77 3.51
C GLN A 744 -35.35 5.18 2.94
N TYR A 745 -34.25 5.37 2.21
CA TYR A 745 -33.84 6.64 1.60
C TYR A 745 -34.09 6.66 0.07
N ILE A 746 -34.45 5.51 -0.53
CA ILE A 746 -34.78 5.45 -1.97
C ILE A 746 -36.18 6.04 -2.19
N ASN A 747 -36.32 6.81 -3.29
CA ASN A 747 -37.62 7.30 -3.70
C ASN A 747 -38.61 6.10 -3.82
N PRO A 748 -39.78 6.14 -3.18
CA PRO A 748 -40.75 5.04 -3.18
C PRO A 748 -41.15 4.53 -4.56
N ASP A 749 -41.21 5.41 -5.57
CA ASP A 749 -41.59 5.07 -6.94
C ASP A 749 -40.55 4.15 -7.63
N LEU A 750 -39.30 4.16 -7.13
CA LEU A 750 -38.21 3.35 -7.67
C LEU A 750 -38.01 2.04 -6.89
N LEU A 751 -38.53 1.95 -5.69
CA LEU A 751 -38.21 0.84 -4.76
C LEU A 751 -38.61 -0.53 -5.32
N ALA A 752 -39.75 -0.62 -5.98
CA ALA A 752 -40.22 -1.89 -6.59
C ALA A 752 -39.27 -2.34 -7.71
N LYS A 753 -38.88 -1.42 -8.61
CA LYS A 753 -37.95 -1.72 -9.70
C LYS A 753 -36.55 -2.08 -9.19
N PHE A 754 -36.11 -1.38 -8.17
CA PHE A 754 -34.82 -1.66 -7.50
C PHE A 754 -34.81 -3.07 -6.89
N ASN A 755 -35.89 -3.46 -6.20
CA ASN A 755 -36.05 -4.82 -5.65
C ASN A 755 -36.08 -5.88 -6.75
N ASP A 756 -36.77 -5.63 -7.86
CA ASP A 756 -36.80 -6.56 -9.00
C ASP A 756 -35.41 -6.80 -9.58
N GLN A 757 -34.59 -5.75 -9.75
CA GLN A 757 -33.22 -5.90 -10.23
C GLN A 757 -32.33 -6.67 -9.25
N LEU A 758 -32.45 -6.40 -7.96
CA LEU A 758 -31.72 -7.17 -6.95
C LEU A 758 -32.16 -8.64 -6.93
N TYR A 759 -33.46 -8.91 -7.06
CA TYR A 759 -33.98 -10.29 -7.12
C TYR A 759 -33.48 -11.03 -8.37
N GLN A 760 -33.48 -10.40 -9.54
CA GLN A 760 -32.95 -11.00 -10.76
C GLN A 760 -31.47 -11.37 -10.62
N ALA A 761 -30.65 -10.52 -9.95
CA ALA A 761 -29.24 -10.76 -9.76
C ALA A 761 -28.93 -11.79 -8.68
N THR A 762 -29.66 -11.78 -7.57
CA THR A 762 -29.34 -12.58 -6.38
C THR A 762 -30.25 -13.80 -6.18
N GLN A 763 -31.39 -13.86 -6.86
CA GLN A 763 -32.49 -14.82 -6.65
C GLN A 763 -33.06 -14.78 -5.21
N ASN A 764 -32.78 -13.74 -4.45
CA ASN A 764 -33.25 -13.50 -3.10
C ASN A 764 -34.24 -12.34 -3.07
N ASN A 765 -35.46 -12.58 -2.59
CA ASN A 765 -36.38 -11.47 -2.33
C ASN A 765 -36.02 -10.79 -1.01
N ILE A 766 -35.16 -9.80 -1.08
CA ILE A 766 -34.59 -9.10 0.06
C ILE A 766 -35.68 -8.39 0.89
N PHE A 767 -36.80 -8.03 0.24
CA PHE A 767 -37.90 -7.24 0.86
C PHE A 767 -39.20 -8.02 1.07
N ALA A 768 -39.24 -9.34 0.83
CA ALA A 768 -40.46 -10.16 0.84
C ALA A 768 -41.32 -10.05 2.13
N ASN A 769 -40.74 -9.55 3.24
CA ASN A 769 -41.45 -9.36 4.51
C ASN A 769 -41.62 -7.89 4.93
N SER A 770 -41.38 -6.93 4.05
CA SER A 770 -41.27 -5.51 4.43
C SER A 770 -42.30 -4.57 3.78
N PHE A 771 -42.97 -4.98 2.72
CA PHE A 771 -43.94 -4.13 2.03
C PHE A 771 -45.21 -4.88 1.64
N VAL A 772 -46.26 -4.71 2.43
CA VAL A 772 -47.64 -4.81 1.93
C VAL A 772 -48.04 -3.37 1.54
N PRO A 773 -48.24 -3.03 0.26
CA PRO A 773 -48.88 -1.77 -0.08
C PRO A 773 -50.34 -1.88 0.38
N THR A 774 -50.72 -1.15 1.40
CA THR A 774 -52.12 -0.93 1.73
C THR A 774 -52.69 0.06 0.67
N ASN A 775 -53.11 -0.47 -0.45
CA ASN A 775 -54.09 0.13 -1.34
C ASN A 775 -55.04 -0.94 -1.82
N SER A 776 -56.06 -1.26 -1.00
CA SER A 776 -57.30 -1.77 -1.48
C SER A 776 -58.44 -1.19 -0.59
N ASN A 777 -58.99 -0.10 -1.09
CA ASN A 777 -60.39 0.16 -0.81
C ASN A 777 -61.21 -0.92 -1.49
N ASN A 778 -61.62 -1.92 -0.73
CA ASN A 778 -62.80 -2.72 -1.01
C ASN A 778 -63.28 -3.31 0.33
N PRO A 779 -64.47 -2.97 0.84
CA PRO A 779 -65.05 -3.62 1.96
C PRO A 779 -65.87 -4.85 1.44
N ASP A 780 -65.54 -6.01 1.93
CA ASP A 780 -66.42 -7.16 2.19
C ASP A 780 -65.68 -8.48 2.01
N SER A 781 -65.42 -9.12 3.14
CA SER A 781 -65.77 -10.53 3.40
C SER A 781 -65.02 -11.01 4.65
N ASN A 782 -65.81 -11.27 5.70
CA ASN A 782 -65.43 -12.08 6.82
C ASN A 782 -65.08 -13.51 6.35
N GLU A 783 -64.00 -14.06 6.92
CA GLU A 783 -64.00 -15.44 7.44
C GLU A 783 -62.76 -15.71 8.28
N GLU A 784 -63.01 -16.16 9.50
CA GLU A 784 -62.04 -16.64 10.50
C GLU A 784 -61.33 -17.91 9.98
N SER A 785 -60.06 -18.05 10.23
CA SER A 785 -59.46 -19.30 10.68
C SER A 785 -58.11 -19.08 11.39
N GLN A 786 -58.14 -19.46 12.67
CA GLN A 786 -56.95 -19.66 13.49
C GLN A 786 -56.13 -20.83 12.97
N SER A 787 -54.84 -20.70 12.84
CA SER A 787 -53.92 -21.77 13.18
C SER A 787 -52.53 -21.24 13.50
N SER A 788 -52.14 -21.47 14.73
CA SER A 788 -50.80 -21.26 15.30
C SER A 788 -49.81 -22.25 14.70
N SER A 789 -48.70 -21.77 14.16
CA SER A 789 -47.50 -22.58 14.06
C SER A 789 -46.27 -21.73 14.41
N LYS A 790 -45.68 -22.08 15.53
CA LYS A 790 -44.31 -21.64 15.92
C LYS A 790 -43.34 -22.11 14.85
N ALA A 791 -42.77 -21.19 14.14
CA ALA A 791 -41.59 -21.43 13.34
C ALA A 791 -40.33 -21.05 14.15
N THR A 792 -39.64 -22.09 14.58
CA THR A 792 -38.28 -21.96 15.15
C THR A 792 -37.35 -21.66 13.96
N SER A 793 -36.88 -20.43 13.89
CA SER A 793 -35.85 -20.05 12.90
C SER A 793 -34.48 -20.53 13.37
N THR A 794 -34.04 -21.66 12.85
CA THR A 794 -32.64 -22.06 12.88
C THR A 794 -31.93 -21.32 11.73
N THR A 795 -31.34 -20.23 12.01
CA THR A 795 -30.44 -19.55 11.08
C THR A 795 -29.12 -20.35 11.05
N GLN A 796 -28.97 -21.23 10.09
CA GLN A 796 -27.66 -21.77 9.71
C GLN A 796 -26.93 -20.66 8.97
N SER A 797 -26.01 -19.98 9.67
CA SER A 797 -24.97 -19.19 9.04
C SER A 797 -23.96 -20.15 8.40
N SER A 798 -24.02 -20.30 7.10
CA SER A 798 -22.97 -20.95 6.33
C SER A 798 -21.74 -20.06 6.37
N ILE A 799 -20.83 -20.36 7.29
CA ILE A 799 -19.47 -19.82 7.27
C ILE A 799 -18.77 -20.47 6.08
N ILE A 800 -18.49 -19.69 5.05
CA ILE A 800 -17.60 -20.13 3.96
C ILE A 800 -16.21 -20.18 4.58
N SER A 801 -15.78 -21.37 4.98
CA SER A 801 -14.40 -21.63 5.37
C SER A 801 -13.52 -21.61 4.13
N TYR A 802 -12.69 -20.58 3.97
CA TYR A 802 -11.57 -20.67 3.06
C TYR A 802 -10.57 -21.67 3.64
N GLY A 803 -10.22 -22.66 2.85
CA GLY A 803 -9.37 -23.78 3.24
C GLY A 803 -7.98 -23.34 3.70
N GLY A 804 -7.85 -23.26 4.98
CA GLY A 804 -6.65 -23.43 5.74
C GLY A 804 -7.08 -24.32 6.89
N SER A 805 -6.40 -25.42 7.09
CA SER A 805 -6.67 -26.50 8.05
C SER A 805 -7.46 -26.06 9.28
N ASN A 806 -8.62 -26.69 9.46
CA ASN A 806 -9.51 -26.52 10.60
C ASN A 806 -8.77 -26.57 11.93
N SER A 807 -8.69 -25.44 12.61
CA SER A 807 -8.71 -25.38 14.04
C SER A 807 -9.89 -24.48 14.43
N GLN A 808 -10.92 -25.10 14.98
CA GLN A 808 -12.02 -24.35 15.60
C GLN A 808 -11.43 -23.47 16.69
N ILE A 809 -11.48 -22.16 16.48
CA ILE A 809 -11.25 -21.21 17.55
C ILE A 809 -12.55 -21.15 18.34
N SER A 810 -12.61 -21.86 19.48
CA SER A 810 -13.67 -21.71 20.45
C SER A 810 -13.67 -20.28 20.99
N SER A 811 -14.84 -19.71 21.15
CA SER A 811 -15.15 -18.35 21.57
C SER A 811 -14.89 -18.11 23.08
N SER A 812 -13.71 -18.47 23.55
CA SER A 812 -13.18 -18.03 24.85
C SER A 812 -11.66 -18.23 24.84
N ILE A 813 -10.91 -17.17 25.15
CA ILE A 813 -9.56 -17.32 25.67
C ILE A 813 -9.73 -17.83 27.10
N GLY A 814 -10.20 -19.05 27.19
CA GLY A 814 -10.15 -19.87 28.38
C GLY A 814 -9.13 -20.95 28.05
N ILE A 815 -8.04 -20.92 28.78
CA ILE A 815 -6.94 -21.85 28.69
C ILE A 815 -7.48 -23.22 29.10
N ASP A 816 -7.61 -24.16 28.14
CA ASP A 816 -7.71 -25.58 28.48
C ASP A 816 -6.48 -26.31 27.98
N SER A 817 -5.66 -26.73 28.94
CA SER A 817 -4.41 -27.41 28.77
C SER A 817 -4.67 -28.90 28.72
N SER A 818 -4.89 -29.47 27.55
CA SER A 818 -4.55 -30.89 27.30
C SER A 818 -4.92 -31.24 25.86
N GLN A 819 -3.94 -31.36 24.99
CA GLN A 819 -3.77 -32.47 24.05
C GLN A 819 -2.55 -32.26 23.15
N ASN A 820 -1.60 -33.14 23.23
CA ASN A 820 -0.51 -33.31 22.25
C ASN A 820 -1.10 -33.78 20.91
N PRO A 821 -0.71 -33.20 19.78
CA PRO A 821 -1.05 -33.77 18.49
C PRO A 821 -0.02 -34.80 18.05
N SER A 822 -0.47 -36.03 17.95
CA SER A 822 0.22 -37.06 17.19
C SER A 822 0.09 -36.82 15.69
N SER A 823 1.23 -36.96 15.01
CA SER A 823 1.38 -36.92 13.56
C SER A 823 0.49 -37.93 12.82
N SER A 824 -0.33 -37.46 11.89
CA SER A 824 -0.82 -38.28 10.77
C SER A 824 -0.91 -37.42 9.52
N SER A 825 -0.08 -37.79 8.54
CA SER A 825 -0.09 -37.28 7.18
C SER A 825 -1.36 -37.73 6.46
N SER A 826 -2.15 -36.78 5.93
CA SER A 826 -3.11 -37.04 4.87
C SER A 826 -3.03 -35.93 3.83
N GLU A 827 -2.71 -36.34 2.61
CA GLU A 827 -2.72 -35.51 1.41
C GLU A 827 -4.10 -34.91 1.18
N VAL A 828 -4.16 -33.62 1.03
CA VAL A 828 -5.34 -32.92 0.53
C VAL A 828 -4.92 -32.04 -0.64
N SER A 829 -5.54 -32.34 -1.77
CA SER A 829 -5.41 -31.58 -3.02
C SER A 829 -5.83 -30.14 -2.82
N ALA A 830 -4.92 -29.21 -3.10
CA ALA A 830 -5.17 -27.78 -3.15
C ALA A 830 -5.93 -27.44 -4.41
N SER A 831 -7.11 -26.84 -4.28
CA SER A 831 -7.74 -26.09 -5.35
C SER A 831 -7.47 -24.60 -5.10
N GLU A 832 -6.70 -24.00 -5.98
CA GLU A 832 -6.41 -22.57 -5.98
C GLU A 832 -7.58 -21.76 -6.50
N GLN A 833 -7.77 -20.62 -5.92
CA GLN A 833 -8.41 -19.51 -6.60
C GLN A 833 -7.52 -18.27 -6.44
N GLU A 834 -6.87 -17.93 -7.54
CA GLU A 834 -6.41 -16.56 -7.75
C GLU A 834 -7.60 -15.61 -7.70
N SER A 835 -7.49 -14.55 -6.90
CA SER A 835 -8.44 -13.46 -6.91
C SER A 835 -8.20 -12.51 -8.08
N GLY A 836 -8.21 -13.03 -9.29
CA GLY A 836 -8.51 -12.25 -10.47
C GLY A 836 -10.01 -12.05 -10.51
N LYS A 837 -10.52 -10.85 -10.20
CA LYS A 837 -11.95 -10.54 -10.41
C LYS A 837 -12.22 -10.57 -11.90
N SER A 838 -12.64 -11.75 -12.43
CA SER A 838 -13.26 -11.81 -13.74
C SER A 838 -14.70 -11.34 -13.59
N TYR A 839 -15.01 -10.22 -14.20
CA TYR A 839 -16.39 -9.79 -14.37
C TYR A 839 -16.93 -10.51 -15.61
N GLU A 840 -17.86 -11.43 -15.43
CA GLU A 840 -18.66 -11.95 -16.53
C GLU A 840 -19.52 -10.80 -17.07
N LEU A 841 -19.30 -10.45 -18.33
CA LEU A 841 -20.22 -9.62 -19.10
C LEU A 841 -21.54 -10.38 -19.21
N SER A 842 -22.60 -9.88 -18.59
CA SER A 842 -23.95 -10.39 -18.80
C SER A 842 -24.26 -10.33 -20.29
N LYS A 843 -24.70 -11.47 -20.83
CA LYS A 843 -25.26 -11.54 -22.19
C LYS A 843 -26.42 -10.56 -22.27
N ASP A 844 -26.30 -9.58 -23.13
CA ASP A 844 -27.43 -8.75 -23.56
C ASP A 844 -28.52 -9.65 -24.17
N THR A 845 -29.59 -9.82 -23.43
CA THR A 845 -30.87 -10.23 -23.99
C THR A 845 -31.72 -8.97 -24.22
N SER A 846 -31.35 -8.16 -25.21
CA SER A 846 -32.23 -7.15 -25.75
C SER A 846 -33.06 -7.74 -26.86
N SER A 847 -34.37 -7.75 -26.67
CA SER A 847 -35.36 -8.06 -27.68
C SER A 847 -35.20 -7.13 -28.89
N SER A 848 -35.15 -7.77 -30.03
CA SER A 848 -34.98 -7.26 -31.37
C SER A 848 -35.89 -6.09 -31.75
N SER A 849 -35.25 -5.05 -32.23
CA SER A 849 -35.76 -4.33 -33.40
C SER A 849 -34.62 -4.28 -34.43
N SER A 850 -34.92 -4.86 -35.58
CA SER A 850 -33.99 -5.05 -36.68
C SER A 850 -33.60 -3.69 -37.28
N THR A 851 -32.35 -3.31 -37.15
CA THR A 851 -31.65 -2.52 -38.14
C THR A 851 -30.29 -3.17 -38.40
N LYS A 852 -30.13 -3.60 -39.68
CA LYS A 852 -28.86 -4.11 -40.18
C LYS A 852 -27.82 -3.01 -40.04
N GLY A 853 -26.95 -3.19 -39.05
CA GLY A 853 -25.71 -2.41 -38.93
C GLY A 853 -24.56 -3.30 -39.40
N ASP A 854 -23.88 -2.85 -40.44
CA ASP A 854 -22.69 -3.53 -40.95
C ASP A 854 -21.61 -3.55 -39.85
N MET A 855 -21.01 -4.74 -39.65
CA MET A 855 -19.85 -4.89 -38.75
C MET A 855 -18.70 -3.97 -39.21
N PRO A 856 -18.01 -3.27 -38.33
CA PRO A 856 -16.85 -2.47 -38.69
C PRO A 856 -15.83 -3.31 -39.47
N ILE A 857 -15.39 -2.84 -40.58
CA ILE A 857 -14.41 -3.49 -41.48
C ILE A 857 -13.14 -3.91 -40.72
N SER A 858 -12.78 -3.14 -39.68
CA SER A 858 -11.66 -3.46 -38.79
C SER A 858 -11.81 -4.79 -38.04
N LEU A 859 -13.02 -5.12 -37.59
CA LEU A 859 -13.28 -6.39 -36.87
C LEU A 859 -13.19 -7.60 -37.82
N ILE A 860 -13.69 -7.43 -39.03
CA ILE A 860 -13.59 -8.44 -40.09
C ILE A 860 -12.13 -8.69 -40.48
N ILE A 861 -11.33 -7.64 -40.59
CA ILE A 861 -9.90 -7.72 -40.89
C ILE A 861 -9.16 -8.45 -39.75
N CYS A 862 -9.44 -8.15 -38.49
CA CYS A 862 -8.83 -8.84 -37.35
C CYS A 862 -9.14 -10.35 -37.32
N VAL A 863 -10.38 -10.73 -37.60
CA VAL A 863 -10.77 -12.17 -37.67
C VAL A 863 -10.09 -12.86 -38.86
N ILE A 864 -10.02 -12.22 -40.03
CA ILE A 864 -9.33 -12.76 -41.20
C ILE A 864 -7.82 -12.94 -40.93
N VAL A 865 -7.17 -11.95 -40.30
CA VAL A 865 -5.75 -12.03 -39.93
C VAL A 865 -5.51 -13.14 -38.93
N MET A 866 -6.34 -13.32 -37.91
CA MET A 866 -6.22 -14.45 -36.99
C MET A 866 -6.40 -15.80 -37.68
N VAL A 867 -7.39 -15.96 -38.53
CA VAL A 867 -7.61 -17.22 -39.30
C VAL A 867 -6.42 -17.52 -40.23
N LEU A 868 -5.82 -16.48 -40.83
CA LEU A 868 -4.64 -16.66 -41.69
C LEU A 868 -3.39 -17.03 -40.89
N ILE A 869 -3.21 -16.45 -39.69
CA ILE A 869 -2.09 -16.80 -38.79
C ILE A 869 -2.23 -18.25 -38.31
N PHE A 870 -3.41 -18.64 -37.85
CA PHE A 870 -3.66 -20.01 -37.39
C PHE A 870 -3.57 -21.01 -38.56
N GLY A 871 -4.13 -20.68 -39.73
CA GLY A 871 -4.05 -21.50 -40.94
C GLY A 871 -2.62 -21.69 -41.43
N TYR A 872 -1.80 -20.63 -41.42
CA TYR A 872 -0.38 -20.70 -41.78
C TYR A 872 0.43 -21.50 -40.77
N GLY A 873 0.20 -21.30 -39.45
CA GLY A 873 0.85 -22.08 -38.41
C GLY A 873 0.53 -23.58 -38.52
N TYR A 874 -0.71 -23.94 -38.76
CA TYR A 874 -1.13 -25.33 -39.00
C TYR A 874 -0.52 -25.92 -40.25
N TYR A 875 -0.49 -25.18 -41.36
CA TYR A 875 0.12 -25.61 -42.64
C TYR A 875 1.63 -25.84 -42.52
N LYS A 876 2.33 -24.92 -41.82
CA LYS A 876 3.78 -25.03 -41.57
C LYS A 876 4.09 -26.27 -40.73
N ARG A 877 3.36 -26.52 -39.69
CA ARG A 877 3.53 -27.70 -38.81
C ARG A 877 3.30 -29.01 -39.54
N LYS A 878 2.33 -29.07 -40.45
CA LYS A 878 2.02 -30.27 -41.24
C LYS A 878 3.07 -30.58 -42.31
N ASN A 879 3.88 -29.61 -42.72
CA ASN A 879 4.96 -29.78 -43.69
C ASN A 879 6.35 -29.99 -43.07
N GLU A 880 6.46 -29.81 -41.74
CA GLU A 880 7.69 -30.07 -40.96
C GLU A 880 7.66 -31.43 -40.23
N GLU A 881 6.48 -32.13 -40.20
CA GLU A 881 6.35 -33.55 -39.89
C GLU A 881 6.43 -34.36 -41.18
#